data_d8fb29606348f2cc4a45054e462cfd43
#
_entry.id   d8fb29606348f2cc4a45054e462cfd43
#
_cell.length_a   1.000
_cell.length_b   1.000
_cell.length_c   1.000
_cell.angle_alpha   90.00
_cell.angle_beta   90.00
_cell.angle_gamma   90.00
#
_symmetry.space_group_name_H-M   'P 1'
#
loop_
_entity.id
_entity.type
_entity.pdbx_description
1 polymer ?
#
loop_
_entity_poly.entity_id
_entity_poly.type
_entity_poly.pdbx_seq_one_letter_code
_entity_poly.pdbx_strand_id
1 'polypeptide(L)'
;MTEKFEKAVQVFNHPDRDDLEKVYRHSVFIADWLGKNPEYAARALDLAKTERDVDSILNDILTQDFHELDEEALLRHLRIIKMTEYTAIALKDLVYGADVRDITAHISAFASASLEAAYKYAYFRISRELGRPQDSEGSRIGMTVIGLGKLGGWELNFSSDIDIMYVYGTEVGRTDDSGDKPSVENHVFFSRVAEKITHYIGARTADGIVFRVDLRLRPDGDRGAIALPVRSCEIYYESYGQGWERMMLLKARPVAGDKRTGAEFLRAVRPFVFRRSLDYKLLDELKNIKQKIDRREEIRGNRNVKLGYGGIREIEFVVQAFQILYYPKYPEIYHPSTLEGIDLLVKFGQLEAETAERLKDEYRFLRKLEHMAQIENEKQTHVIPEDSAAFPLYLERCGFDDVDKFNEKFAETTRFVHSVFSGIFRDHEGADASSLIFDKELDQEEVARIIQDKGIRDAVRCASIIKEILHGRRNTIRTPEEIRIIEMVLTRVLEHLPERTDPAGTLLNFEKLLSHPTTVYLLQDIITGAPAILDKLENLFSFSRYMSDQIISDRTLLDYIYDPKDPDFKSSFIRLDYHERTKKYTGDTEYIMEIVRQRHKAYIFNAGYAFLNGTLNVIHTMKALTELAKGTIQFAVDAVYDQVTARYGRPVTADGRICDFLVVGMGKLGSYEMSFGSDLDIIFLYEENGRTDGKNSITNMEFFTKILQRTISFLSSYTTNGILYKIDTRLRPSGSSGTLVTALPAFREYQLKDAMTWEKQALARSSAVNTDSSLNDWFNEIKTECLFSSPLGKEGIKEIKEMRARIETEKGSPPEKNDIKAGYGGMLDIEFTVQMLQLLTGHEDQSVRNPNTHDVMVHLKNQGFIKERDYYALHDSYHFYRTLENVLRIYENTSTSRLPANEEILAKAGMFFCFEKNPAECLSEKYAWVRKSVRAAYNRVFERYM
;
A
#
# COMPACT_ATOMS: atom_id res chain seq x y z
N MET A 1 -61.86 -7.97 -0.78
CA MET A 1 -60.97 -8.41 0.32
C MET A 1 -61.78 -9.13 1.42
N THR A 2 -62.85 -8.58 1.90
CA THR A 2 -63.62 -9.09 3.04
C THR A 2 -64.14 -10.53 2.87
N GLU A 3 -64.69 -10.90 1.72
CA GLU A 3 -65.30 -12.22 1.50
C GLU A 3 -64.28 -13.37 1.40
N LYS A 4 -63.09 -13.12 0.86
CA LYS A 4 -61.96 -14.10 0.83
C LYS A 4 -61.31 -14.26 2.20
N PHE A 5 -61.22 -13.18 2.99
CA PHE A 5 -60.73 -13.19 4.35
C PHE A 5 -61.71 -13.95 5.26
N GLU A 6 -63.02 -13.66 5.19
CA GLU A 6 -64.00 -14.36 6.00
C GLU A 6 -64.04 -15.86 5.74
N LYS A 7 -63.83 -16.30 4.48
CA LYS A 7 -63.71 -17.73 4.15
C LYS A 7 -62.45 -18.39 4.72
N ALA A 8 -61.34 -17.67 4.68
CA ALA A 8 -60.09 -18.17 5.24
C ALA A 8 -60.13 -18.20 6.78
N VAL A 9 -60.73 -17.19 7.38
CA VAL A 9 -60.84 -17.02 8.85
C VAL A 9 -61.96 -17.83 9.49
N GLN A 10 -63.04 -18.21 8.76
CA GLN A 10 -64.04 -19.15 9.26
C GLN A 10 -63.46 -20.55 9.56
N VAL A 11 -62.36 -20.92 8.98
CA VAL A 11 -61.60 -22.14 9.27
C VAL A 11 -60.73 -21.98 10.54
N PHE A 12 -60.56 -20.72 11.07
CA PHE A 12 -59.65 -20.39 12.16
C PHE A 12 -60.40 -19.93 13.43
N ASN A 13 -60.57 -20.85 14.35
CA ASN A 13 -60.99 -20.55 15.73
C ASN A 13 -59.74 -20.33 16.62
N HIS A 14 -58.83 -19.43 16.24
CA HIS A 14 -57.57 -19.15 16.93
C HIS A 14 -57.63 -17.84 17.69
N PRO A 15 -57.03 -17.75 18.90
CA PRO A 15 -57.01 -16.52 19.70
C PRO A 15 -56.29 -15.32 19.04
N ASP A 16 -55.38 -15.58 18.11
CA ASP A 16 -54.58 -14.59 17.40
C ASP A 16 -55.20 -14.18 16.03
N ARG A 17 -56.55 -14.26 15.90
CA ARG A 17 -57.26 -13.90 14.66
C ARG A 17 -57.03 -12.46 14.24
N ASP A 18 -57.02 -11.54 15.21
CA ASP A 18 -56.86 -10.10 14.97
C ASP A 18 -55.46 -9.77 14.42
N ASP A 19 -54.45 -10.54 14.78
CA ASP A 19 -53.10 -10.43 14.29
C ASP A 19 -53.01 -10.78 12.81
N LEU A 20 -53.67 -11.85 12.38
CA LEU A 20 -53.74 -12.22 10.96
C LEU A 20 -54.55 -11.19 10.16
N GLU A 21 -55.57 -10.57 10.72
CA GLU A 21 -56.38 -9.53 10.06
C GLU A 21 -55.54 -8.32 9.70
N LYS A 22 -54.64 -7.90 10.60
CA LYS A 22 -53.71 -6.82 10.32
C LYS A 22 -52.75 -7.16 9.14
N VAL A 23 -52.21 -8.40 9.11
CA VAL A 23 -51.36 -8.84 7.99
C VAL A 23 -52.12 -8.86 6.67
N TYR A 24 -53.37 -9.37 6.69
CA TYR A 24 -54.27 -9.37 5.51
C TYR A 24 -54.53 -7.99 4.97
N ARG A 25 -54.71 -6.99 5.86
CA ARG A 25 -54.95 -5.59 5.50
C ARG A 25 -53.75 -4.95 4.83
N HIS A 26 -52.56 -5.30 5.29
CA HIS A 26 -51.33 -4.62 4.91
C HIS A 26 -50.49 -5.35 3.86
N SER A 27 -50.71 -6.65 3.61
CA SER A 27 -50.00 -7.43 2.61
C SER A 27 -50.96 -8.24 1.73
N VAL A 28 -51.22 -7.76 0.54
CA VAL A 28 -52.01 -8.44 -0.47
C VAL A 28 -51.40 -9.77 -0.87
N PHE A 29 -50.09 -9.79 -0.97
CA PHE A 29 -49.29 -10.98 -1.32
C PHE A 29 -49.51 -12.12 -0.32
N ILE A 30 -49.41 -11.86 0.98
CA ILE A 30 -49.60 -12.89 2.00
C ILE A 30 -51.10 -13.27 2.11
N ALA A 31 -51.97 -12.27 1.99
CA ALA A 31 -53.42 -12.49 2.03
C ALA A 31 -53.88 -13.44 0.92
N ASP A 32 -53.40 -13.28 -0.31
CA ASP A 32 -53.72 -14.16 -1.44
C ASP A 32 -53.21 -15.58 -1.24
N TRP A 33 -52.03 -15.74 -0.63
CA TRP A 33 -51.46 -17.07 -0.37
C TRP A 33 -52.22 -17.79 0.79
N LEU A 34 -52.38 -17.12 1.95
CA LEU A 34 -53.13 -17.71 3.09
C LEU A 34 -54.57 -18.02 2.76
N GLY A 35 -55.19 -17.23 1.88
CA GLY A 35 -56.52 -17.49 1.38
C GLY A 35 -56.64 -18.82 0.59
N LYS A 36 -55.57 -19.33 0.03
CA LYS A 36 -55.44 -20.60 -0.68
C LYS A 36 -54.94 -21.73 0.20
N ASN A 37 -54.17 -21.42 1.24
CA ASN A 37 -53.44 -22.37 2.08
C ASN A 37 -53.62 -22.05 3.58
N PRO A 38 -54.87 -22.01 4.07
CA PRO A 38 -55.17 -21.59 5.45
C PRO A 38 -54.59 -22.53 6.52
N GLU A 39 -54.23 -23.77 6.18
CA GLU A 39 -53.67 -24.75 7.08
C GLU A 39 -52.27 -24.34 7.62
N TYR A 40 -51.55 -23.45 6.93
CA TYR A 40 -50.25 -22.97 7.38
C TYR A 40 -50.27 -21.75 8.32
N ALA A 41 -51.42 -21.15 8.53
CA ALA A 41 -51.56 -19.95 9.35
C ALA A 41 -51.18 -20.17 10.83
N ALA A 42 -51.61 -21.31 11.42
CA ALA A 42 -51.25 -21.65 12.79
C ALA A 42 -49.73 -21.78 12.98
N ARG A 43 -49.10 -22.47 12.04
CA ARG A 43 -47.63 -22.63 12.07
C ARG A 43 -46.92 -21.27 11.91
N ALA A 44 -47.39 -20.38 11.04
CA ALA A 44 -46.83 -19.06 10.88
C ALA A 44 -46.91 -18.20 12.16
N LEU A 45 -48.05 -18.28 12.88
CA LEU A 45 -48.22 -17.62 14.18
C LEU A 45 -47.28 -18.15 15.24
N ASP A 46 -47.03 -19.45 15.28
CA ASP A 46 -46.09 -20.07 16.23
C ASP A 46 -44.66 -19.66 15.89
N LEU A 47 -44.29 -19.67 14.61
CA LEU A 47 -42.96 -19.23 14.14
C LEU A 47 -42.73 -17.72 14.42
N ALA A 48 -43.78 -16.92 14.34
CA ALA A 48 -43.66 -15.48 14.64
C ALA A 48 -43.29 -15.19 16.10
N LYS A 49 -43.60 -16.10 17.03
CA LYS A 49 -43.31 -15.98 18.47
C LYS A 49 -41.95 -16.60 18.85
N THR A 50 -41.22 -17.17 17.89
CA THR A 50 -39.92 -17.84 18.12
C THR A 50 -38.78 -17.10 17.42
N GLU A 51 -37.59 -17.19 18.00
CA GLU A 51 -36.38 -16.80 17.31
C GLU A 51 -36.04 -17.83 16.22
N ARG A 52 -35.64 -17.34 15.04
CA ARG A 52 -35.37 -18.20 13.89
C ARG A 52 -33.96 -17.91 13.39
N ASP A 53 -33.13 -18.93 13.39
CA ASP A 53 -31.79 -18.90 12.83
C ASP A 53 -31.66 -19.86 11.62
N VAL A 54 -30.48 -19.87 10.99
CA VAL A 54 -30.22 -20.70 9.81
C VAL A 54 -30.46 -22.18 10.10
N ASP A 55 -30.02 -22.67 11.27
CA ASP A 55 -30.10 -24.12 11.61
C ASP A 55 -31.53 -24.56 11.90
N SER A 56 -32.32 -23.72 12.64
CA SER A 56 -33.71 -24.00 12.93
C SER A 56 -34.56 -24.03 11.65
N ILE A 57 -34.34 -23.08 10.74
CA ILE A 57 -35.05 -23.04 9.45
C ILE A 57 -34.61 -24.21 8.55
N LEU A 58 -33.31 -24.51 8.50
CA LEU A 58 -32.78 -25.63 7.72
C LEU A 58 -33.34 -26.96 8.20
N ASN A 59 -33.49 -27.18 9.51
CA ASN A 59 -34.11 -28.39 10.07
C ASN A 59 -35.58 -28.53 9.66
N ASP A 60 -36.30 -27.40 9.53
CA ASP A 60 -37.66 -27.44 9.02
C ASP A 60 -37.74 -27.76 7.53
N ILE A 61 -36.73 -27.40 6.74
CA ILE A 61 -36.63 -27.75 5.32
C ILE A 61 -36.22 -29.21 5.12
N LEU A 62 -35.25 -29.71 5.91
CA LEU A 62 -34.67 -31.04 5.79
C LEU A 62 -35.54 -32.08 6.50
N THR A 63 -36.60 -32.51 5.86
CA THR A 63 -37.44 -33.66 6.32
C THR A 63 -36.71 -35.01 6.18
N GLN A 64 -37.20 -36.08 6.82
CA GLN A 64 -36.57 -37.43 6.74
C GLN A 64 -36.36 -37.90 5.30
N ASP A 65 -37.32 -37.61 4.41
CA ASP A 65 -37.34 -38.04 3.01
C ASP A 65 -36.86 -36.95 2.05
N PHE A 66 -36.20 -35.90 2.53
CA PHE A 66 -35.80 -34.72 1.75
C PHE A 66 -35.02 -35.09 0.48
N HIS A 67 -34.07 -36.02 0.57
CA HIS A 67 -33.25 -36.46 -0.56
C HIS A 67 -33.97 -37.37 -1.55
N GLU A 68 -35.13 -37.89 -1.17
CA GLU A 68 -35.95 -38.77 -2.01
C GLU A 68 -37.04 -37.99 -2.77
N LEU A 69 -37.28 -36.75 -2.41
CA LEU A 69 -38.21 -35.89 -3.15
C LEU A 69 -37.80 -35.82 -4.63
N ASP A 70 -38.80 -35.86 -5.50
CA ASP A 70 -38.55 -35.47 -6.89
C ASP A 70 -38.39 -33.96 -7.01
N GLU A 71 -37.98 -33.50 -8.19
CA GLU A 71 -37.70 -32.10 -8.40
C GLU A 71 -38.91 -31.17 -8.22
N GLU A 72 -40.11 -31.63 -8.65
CA GLU A 72 -41.36 -30.90 -8.52
C GLU A 72 -41.79 -30.78 -7.05
N ALA A 73 -41.70 -31.85 -6.31
CA ALA A 73 -41.99 -31.86 -4.88
C ALA A 73 -41.01 -30.99 -4.09
N LEU A 74 -39.72 -31.00 -4.41
CA LEU A 74 -38.73 -30.11 -3.81
C LEU A 74 -39.07 -28.63 -4.06
N LEU A 75 -39.35 -28.28 -5.32
CA LEU A 75 -39.69 -26.92 -5.70
C LEU A 75 -40.93 -26.43 -4.92
N ARG A 76 -41.94 -27.23 -4.79
CA ARG A 76 -43.15 -26.92 -4.03
C ARG A 76 -42.84 -26.79 -2.53
N HIS A 77 -42.10 -27.74 -1.98
CA HIS A 77 -41.74 -27.77 -0.56
C HIS A 77 -41.02 -26.47 -0.12
N LEU A 78 -39.99 -26.05 -0.86
CA LEU A 78 -39.25 -24.81 -0.57
C LEU A 78 -40.15 -23.56 -0.59
N ARG A 79 -41.12 -23.50 -1.51
CA ARG A 79 -42.04 -22.37 -1.66
C ARG A 79 -43.10 -22.30 -0.55
N ILE A 80 -43.59 -23.45 -0.12
CA ILE A 80 -44.50 -23.53 1.04
C ILE A 80 -43.79 -23.01 2.30
N ILE A 81 -42.57 -23.50 2.55
CA ILE A 81 -41.80 -23.02 3.71
C ILE A 81 -41.51 -21.53 3.60
N LYS A 82 -41.11 -21.03 2.41
CA LYS A 82 -40.93 -19.58 2.20
C LYS A 82 -42.17 -18.82 2.65
N MET A 83 -43.32 -19.19 2.14
CA MET A 83 -44.54 -18.42 2.42
C MET A 83 -44.94 -18.50 3.87
N THR A 84 -44.69 -19.60 4.54
CA THR A 84 -44.93 -19.75 5.98
C THR A 84 -44.01 -18.85 6.79
N GLU A 85 -42.69 -18.84 6.49
CA GLU A 85 -41.69 -17.96 7.14
C GLU A 85 -42.01 -16.48 6.85
N TYR A 86 -42.34 -16.14 5.60
CA TYR A 86 -42.70 -14.75 5.22
C TYR A 86 -43.96 -14.25 5.90
N THR A 87 -44.92 -15.14 6.15
CA THR A 87 -46.09 -14.82 6.96
C THR A 87 -45.69 -14.53 8.42
N ALA A 88 -44.81 -15.37 8.98
CA ALA A 88 -44.29 -15.15 10.34
C ALA A 88 -43.48 -13.84 10.45
N ILE A 89 -42.67 -13.52 9.43
CA ILE A 89 -41.91 -12.27 9.34
C ILE A 89 -42.89 -11.08 9.29
N ALA A 90 -43.95 -11.14 8.47
CA ALA A 90 -44.94 -10.07 8.39
C ALA A 90 -45.68 -9.87 9.71
N LEU A 91 -45.97 -10.94 10.45
CA LEU A 91 -46.54 -10.85 11.80
C LEU A 91 -45.57 -10.15 12.76
N LYS A 92 -44.29 -10.51 12.75
CA LYS A 92 -43.26 -9.86 13.58
C LYS A 92 -43.16 -8.37 13.30
N ASP A 93 -43.18 -7.97 12.03
CA ASP A 93 -43.02 -6.58 11.62
C ASP A 93 -44.27 -5.72 11.79
N LEU A 94 -45.41 -6.18 11.25
CA LEU A 94 -46.64 -5.40 11.20
C LEU A 94 -47.44 -5.44 12.50
N VAL A 95 -47.27 -6.50 13.31
CA VAL A 95 -48.12 -6.75 14.50
C VAL A 95 -47.31 -6.62 15.78
N TYR A 96 -46.15 -7.29 15.85
CA TYR A 96 -45.37 -7.35 17.08
C TYR A 96 -44.31 -6.25 17.18
N GLY A 97 -44.13 -5.44 16.12
CA GLY A 97 -43.24 -4.26 16.13
C GLY A 97 -41.76 -4.60 16.30
N ALA A 98 -41.31 -5.75 15.75
CA ALA A 98 -39.93 -6.17 15.83
C ALA A 98 -38.98 -5.16 15.15
N ASP A 99 -37.74 -5.08 15.64
CA ASP A 99 -36.72 -4.22 15.03
C ASP A 99 -36.40 -4.69 13.60
N VAL A 100 -36.17 -3.72 12.71
CA VAL A 100 -35.84 -3.98 11.31
C VAL A 100 -34.60 -4.85 11.17
N ARG A 101 -33.69 -4.78 12.12
CA ARG A 101 -32.50 -5.63 12.20
C ARG A 101 -32.89 -7.11 12.34
N ASP A 102 -33.82 -7.42 13.25
CA ASP A 102 -34.26 -8.80 13.51
C ASP A 102 -35.03 -9.35 12.31
N ILE A 103 -35.85 -8.51 11.68
CA ILE A 103 -36.60 -8.85 10.47
C ILE A 103 -35.68 -9.19 9.31
N THR A 104 -34.72 -8.32 9.03
CA THR A 104 -33.77 -8.53 7.92
C THR A 104 -32.79 -9.68 8.16
N ALA A 105 -32.42 -9.92 9.42
CA ALA A 105 -31.66 -11.08 9.83
C ALA A 105 -32.44 -12.39 9.63
N HIS A 106 -33.73 -12.43 9.97
CA HIS A 106 -34.61 -13.59 9.76
C HIS A 106 -34.75 -13.91 8.27
N ILE A 107 -34.99 -12.90 7.40
CA ILE A 107 -35.07 -13.11 5.95
C ILE A 107 -33.73 -13.63 5.41
N SER A 108 -32.62 -13.09 5.88
CA SER A 108 -31.27 -13.53 5.48
C SER A 108 -30.94 -14.95 5.97
N ALA A 109 -31.44 -15.33 7.16
CA ALA A 109 -31.33 -16.71 7.68
C ALA A 109 -32.14 -17.68 6.82
N PHE A 110 -33.36 -17.32 6.45
CA PHE A 110 -34.18 -18.11 5.54
C PHE A 110 -33.53 -18.30 4.17
N ALA A 111 -32.95 -17.24 3.61
CA ALA A 111 -32.23 -17.31 2.34
C ALA A 111 -31.02 -18.26 2.43
N SER A 112 -30.24 -18.14 3.51
CA SER A 112 -29.09 -19.02 3.74
C SER A 112 -29.49 -20.48 3.93
N ALA A 113 -30.54 -20.76 4.71
CA ALA A 113 -31.07 -22.13 4.91
C ALA A 113 -31.62 -22.73 3.62
N SER A 114 -32.33 -21.92 2.82
CA SER A 114 -32.85 -22.37 1.51
C SER A 114 -31.72 -22.70 0.53
N LEU A 115 -30.69 -21.88 0.48
CA LEU A 115 -29.49 -22.14 -0.35
C LEU A 115 -28.74 -23.40 0.12
N GLU A 116 -28.58 -23.59 1.43
CA GLU A 116 -27.95 -24.78 1.99
C GLU A 116 -28.74 -26.06 1.66
N ALA A 117 -30.06 -26.03 1.79
CA ALA A 117 -30.90 -27.14 1.40
C ALA A 117 -30.83 -27.47 -0.10
N ALA A 118 -30.88 -26.40 -0.94
CA ALA A 118 -30.74 -26.55 -2.40
C ALA A 118 -29.35 -27.11 -2.77
N TYR A 119 -28.28 -26.66 -2.09
CA TYR A 119 -26.95 -27.22 -2.27
C TYR A 119 -26.87 -28.69 -1.89
N LYS A 120 -27.35 -29.06 -0.70
CA LYS A 120 -27.35 -30.48 -0.26
C LYS A 120 -28.08 -31.38 -1.23
N TYR A 121 -29.24 -30.97 -1.69
CA TYR A 121 -30.03 -31.74 -2.64
C TYR A 121 -29.33 -31.83 -4.01
N ALA A 122 -28.88 -30.72 -4.57
CA ALA A 122 -28.17 -30.69 -5.84
C ALA A 122 -26.89 -31.54 -5.81
N TYR A 123 -26.06 -31.33 -4.76
CA TYR A 123 -24.82 -32.09 -4.59
C TYR A 123 -25.09 -33.61 -4.46
N PHE A 124 -26.09 -34.01 -3.69
CA PHE A 124 -26.50 -35.41 -3.54
C PHE A 124 -26.93 -36.03 -4.88
N ARG A 125 -27.79 -35.35 -5.63
CA ARG A 125 -28.29 -35.83 -6.93
C ARG A 125 -27.20 -35.96 -7.96
N ILE A 126 -26.39 -34.91 -8.13
CA ILE A 126 -25.29 -34.88 -9.10
C ILE A 126 -24.18 -35.88 -8.72
N SER A 127 -23.87 -36.05 -7.44
CA SER A 127 -22.90 -37.07 -7.00
C SER A 127 -23.38 -38.52 -7.30
N ARG A 128 -24.67 -38.74 -7.30
CA ARG A 128 -25.22 -40.07 -7.70
C ARG A 128 -25.09 -40.31 -9.20
N GLU A 129 -25.07 -39.26 -10.02
CA GLU A 129 -24.96 -39.32 -11.47
C GLU A 129 -23.51 -39.36 -11.95
N LEU A 130 -22.64 -38.54 -11.39
CA LEU A 130 -21.30 -38.24 -11.90
C LEU A 130 -20.15 -38.65 -10.95
N GLY A 131 -20.44 -39.29 -9.81
CA GLY A 131 -19.44 -39.53 -8.79
C GLY A 131 -19.16 -38.26 -7.94
N ARG A 132 -18.26 -38.37 -6.97
CA ARG A 132 -17.90 -37.26 -6.05
C ARG A 132 -16.63 -36.58 -6.49
N PRO A 133 -16.56 -35.23 -6.49
CA PRO A 133 -15.39 -34.50 -6.95
C PRO A 133 -14.20 -34.68 -6.00
N GLN A 134 -13.00 -34.86 -6.57
CA GLN A 134 -11.74 -35.08 -5.86
C GLN A 134 -10.63 -34.24 -6.52
N ASP A 135 -9.64 -33.91 -5.74
CA ASP A 135 -8.40 -33.34 -6.27
C ASP A 135 -7.45 -34.41 -6.84
N SER A 136 -6.27 -34.05 -7.28
CA SER A 136 -5.27 -34.97 -7.81
C SER A 136 -4.74 -36.00 -6.79
N GLU A 137 -4.94 -35.76 -5.50
CA GLU A 137 -4.51 -36.62 -4.40
C GLU A 137 -5.67 -37.51 -3.90
N GLY A 138 -6.87 -37.41 -4.48
CA GLY A 138 -8.05 -38.14 -4.07
C GLY A 138 -8.81 -37.53 -2.89
N SER A 139 -8.44 -36.35 -2.45
CA SER A 139 -9.15 -35.65 -1.38
C SER A 139 -10.42 -34.99 -1.90
N ARG A 140 -11.50 -35.04 -1.10
CA ARG A 140 -12.80 -34.46 -1.49
C ARG A 140 -12.75 -32.95 -1.58
N ILE A 141 -13.35 -32.43 -2.65
CA ILE A 141 -13.48 -30.98 -2.89
C ILE A 141 -14.92 -30.56 -2.58
N GLY A 142 -15.05 -29.42 -1.90
CA GLY A 142 -16.33 -28.77 -1.64
C GLY A 142 -16.55 -27.53 -2.53
N MET A 143 -17.81 -27.10 -2.60
CA MET A 143 -18.23 -25.82 -3.16
C MET A 143 -18.95 -25.01 -2.08
N THR A 144 -18.75 -23.72 -2.07
CA THR A 144 -19.44 -22.77 -1.21
C THR A 144 -20.29 -21.82 -2.04
N VAL A 145 -21.39 -21.35 -1.48
CA VAL A 145 -22.16 -20.22 -1.99
C VAL A 145 -21.77 -18.99 -1.20
N ILE A 146 -21.24 -17.99 -1.86
CA ILE A 146 -20.90 -16.71 -1.27
C ILE A 146 -22.06 -15.75 -1.48
N GLY A 147 -22.67 -15.30 -0.39
CA GLY A 147 -23.66 -14.22 -0.40
C GLY A 147 -22.95 -12.87 -0.41
N LEU A 148 -23.46 -11.98 -1.24
CA LEU A 148 -22.96 -10.62 -1.44
C LEU A 148 -24.07 -9.60 -1.09
N GLY A 149 -23.75 -8.31 -1.15
CA GLY A 149 -24.71 -7.25 -0.94
C GLY A 149 -25.53 -7.42 0.36
N LYS A 150 -26.84 -7.30 0.27
CA LYS A 150 -27.74 -7.38 1.44
C LYS A 150 -27.73 -8.77 2.10
N LEU A 151 -27.60 -9.86 1.32
CA LEU A 151 -27.51 -11.21 1.85
C LEU A 151 -26.23 -11.41 2.67
N GLY A 152 -25.10 -10.95 2.15
CA GLY A 152 -23.83 -11.04 2.86
C GLY A 152 -23.81 -10.25 4.17
N GLY A 153 -24.45 -9.07 4.20
CA GLY A 153 -24.57 -8.20 5.38
C GLY A 153 -25.65 -8.58 6.40
N TRP A 154 -26.41 -9.66 6.20
CA TRP A 154 -27.60 -10.00 7.01
C TRP A 154 -28.74 -8.96 6.91
N GLU A 155 -28.86 -8.28 5.77
CA GLU A 155 -29.70 -7.10 5.58
C GLU A 155 -30.76 -7.28 4.48
N LEU A 156 -31.22 -8.51 4.19
CA LEU A 156 -32.23 -8.76 3.17
C LEU A 156 -33.57 -8.13 3.55
N ASN A 157 -34.19 -7.46 2.58
CA ASN A 157 -35.58 -7.01 2.69
C ASN A 157 -36.56 -8.07 2.18
N PHE A 158 -37.87 -7.80 2.41
CA PHE A 158 -38.98 -8.67 2.06
C PHE A 158 -38.99 -9.07 0.57
N SER A 159 -38.60 -8.18 -0.34
CA SER A 159 -38.52 -8.44 -1.77
C SER A 159 -37.14 -8.03 -2.33
N SER A 160 -36.06 -8.62 -1.81
CA SER A 160 -34.71 -8.43 -2.33
C SER A 160 -34.33 -9.56 -3.28
N ASP A 161 -33.52 -9.22 -4.28
CA ASP A 161 -32.73 -10.24 -4.97
C ASP A 161 -31.65 -10.77 -4.02
N ILE A 162 -31.22 -12.00 -4.23
CA ILE A 162 -30.04 -12.55 -3.58
C ILE A 162 -28.87 -12.49 -4.55
N ASP A 163 -27.91 -11.66 -4.18
CA ASP A 163 -26.63 -11.56 -4.91
C ASP A 163 -25.73 -12.67 -4.40
N ILE A 164 -25.38 -13.62 -5.27
CA ILE A 164 -24.55 -14.77 -4.90
C ILE A 164 -23.51 -15.11 -5.97
N MET A 165 -22.46 -15.81 -5.54
CA MET A 165 -21.49 -16.45 -6.44
C MET A 165 -21.13 -17.85 -5.92
N TYR A 166 -20.81 -18.76 -6.83
CA TYR A 166 -20.42 -20.12 -6.53
C TYR A 166 -18.92 -20.30 -6.65
N VAL A 167 -18.29 -20.77 -5.57
CA VAL A 167 -16.83 -20.94 -5.49
C VAL A 167 -16.52 -22.36 -5.01
N TYR A 168 -15.62 -23.07 -5.70
CA TYR A 168 -15.19 -24.42 -5.31
C TYR A 168 -13.66 -24.48 -5.10
N GLY A 169 -13.19 -25.53 -4.41
CA GLY A 169 -11.82 -25.60 -3.93
C GLY A 169 -10.77 -25.53 -5.03
N THR A 170 -10.78 -26.47 -5.99
CA THR A 170 -9.80 -26.51 -7.09
C THR A 170 -10.40 -27.11 -8.36
N GLU A 171 -9.94 -26.62 -9.53
CA GLU A 171 -10.30 -27.21 -10.82
C GLU A 171 -9.53 -28.50 -11.13
N VAL A 172 -8.36 -28.68 -10.50
CA VAL A 172 -7.50 -29.85 -10.73
C VAL A 172 -8.14 -31.09 -10.11
N GLY A 173 -8.33 -32.13 -10.92
CA GLY A 173 -8.94 -33.39 -10.52
C GLY A 173 -10.25 -33.68 -11.24
N ARG A 174 -10.85 -34.76 -10.87
CA ARG A 174 -12.07 -35.33 -11.50
C ARG A 174 -12.95 -35.98 -10.44
N THR A 175 -14.20 -36.25 -10.79
CA THR A 175 -15.05 -37.10 -9.93
C THR A 175 -14.50 -38.52 -9.83
N ASP A 176 -14.74 -39.19 -8.68
CA ASP A 176 -14.33 -40.58 -8.43
C ASP A 176 -14.89 -41.52 -9.50
N ASP A 177 -14.06 -42.49 -9.91
CA ASP A 177 -14.47 -43.53 -10.85
C ASP A 177 -15.14 -44.68 -10.05
N SER A 178 -16.45 -44.60 -9.87
CA SER A 178 -17.22 -45.57 -9.12
C SER A 178 -17.94 -46.61 -10.05
N GLY A 179 -17.20 -47.09 -11.05
CA GLY A 179 -17.60 -48.26 -11.89
C GLY A 179 -18.47 -47.92 -13.10
N ASP A 180 -19.76 -47.70 -12.97
CA ASP A 180 -20.66 -47.44 -14.10
C ASP A 180 -20.96 -45.96 -14.41
N LYS A 181 -20.27 -45.03 -13.72
CA LYS A 181 -20.54 -43.61 -13.82
C LYS A 181 -19.47 -42.88 -14.64
N PRO A 182 -19.84 -41.90 -15.48
CA PRO A 182 -18.88 -41.12 -16.21
C PRO A 182 -18.09 -40.21 -15.24
N SER A 183 -16.78 -40.40 -15.14
CA SER A 183 -15.90 -39.43 -14.45
C SER A 183 -15.78 -38.13 -15.26
N VAL A 184 -16.09 -37.01 -14.62
CA VAL A 184 -16.05 -35.67 -15.22
C VAL A 184 -15.06 -34.76 -14.49
N GLU A 185 -14.61 -33.73 -15.15
CA GLU A 185 -13.76 -32.69 -14.54
C GLU A 185 -14.53 -31.91 -13.47
N ASN A 186 -13.83 -31.43 -12.45
CA ASN A 186 -14.45 -30.77 -11.31
C ASN A 186 -15.28 -29.54 -11.72
N HIS A 187 -14.81 -28.75 -12.72
CA HIS A 187 -15.57 -27.60 -13.20
C HIS A 187 -16.94 -27.98 -13.79
N VAL A 188 -17.04 -29.13 -14.49
CA VAL A 188 -18.30 -29.61 -15.05
C VAL A 188 -19.26 -30.06 -13.94
N PHE A 189 -18.73 -30.74 -12.92
CA PHE A 189 -19.52 -31.18 -11.76
C PHE A 189 -20.10 -29.95 -11.02
N PHE A 190 -19.24 -28.99 -10.64
CA PHE A 190 -19.67 -27.82 -9.85
C PHE A 190 -20.53 -26.85 -10.64
N SER A 191 -20.31 -26.71 -11.96
CA SER A 191 -21.21 -25.91 -12.80
C SER A 191 -22.63 -26.49 -12.81
N ARG A 192 -22.80 -27.81 -12.93
CA ARG A 192 -24.13 -28.44 -12.84
C ARG A 192 -24.79 -28.29 -11.47
N VAL A 193 -24.00 -28.38 -10.39
CA VAL A 193 -24.50 -28.14 -9.04
C VAL A 193 -25.00 -26.70 -8.91
N ALA A 194 -24.22 -25.73 -9.37
CA ALA A 194 -24.57 -24.31 -9.36
C ALA A 194 -25.84 -24.00 -10.17
N GLU A 195 -25.94 -24.56 -11.38
CA GLU A 195 -27.13 -24.43 -12.24
C GLU A 195 -28.39 -24.98 -11.54
N LYS A 196 -28.27 -26.16 -10.89
CA LYS A 196 -29.39 -26.74 -10.15
C LYS A 196 -29.79 -25.93 -8.92
N ILE A 197 -28.85 -25.43 -8.14
CA ILE A 197 -29.17 -24.54 -7.02
C ILE A 197 -29.88 -23.28 -7.52
N THR A 198 -29.35 -22.63 -8.57
CA THR A 198 -29.96 -21.45 -9.19
C THR A 198 -31.39 -21.75 -9.64
N HIS A 199 -31.62 -22.93 -10.25
CA HIS A 199 -32.93 -23.36 -10.68
C HIS A 199 -33.88 -23.60 -9.50
N TYR A 200 -33.47 -24.34 -8.46
CA TYR A 200 -34.34 -24.67 -7.33
C TYR A 200 -34.82 -23.42 -6.57
N ILE A 201 -33.93 -22.45 -6.42
CA ILE A 201 -34.23 -21.18 -5.75
C ILE A 201 -34.98 -20.21 -6.67
N GLY A 202 -34.56 -20.10 -7.95
CA GLY A 202 -34.98 -19.06 -8.88
C GLY A 202 -36.13 -19.43 -9.82
N ALA A 203 -36.48 -20.72 -9.97
CA ALA A 203 -37.56 -21.13 -10.90
C ALA A 203 -38.90 -20.57 -10.48
N ARG A 204 -39.68 -20.04 -11.42
CA ARG A 204 -41.06 -19.61 -11.20
C ARG A 204 -42.02 -20.75 -11.41
N THR A 205 -42.75 -21.15 -10.37
CA THR A 205 -43.75 -22.19 -10.41
C THR A 205 -45.16 -21.61 -10.12
N ALA A 206 -46.19 -22.47 -10.09
CA ALA A 206 -47.53 -22.09 -9.67
C ALA A 206 -47.59 -21.58 -8.21
N ASP A 207 -46.67 -22.07 -7.36
CA ASP A 207 -46.51 -21.68 -5.96
C ASP A 207 -45.55 -20.45 -5.77
N GLY A 208 -45.12 -19.82 -6.87
CA GLY A 208 -44.28 -18.62 -6.84
C GLY A 208 -42.81 -18.93 -7.04
N ILE A 209 -41.95 -18.15 -6.39
CA ILE A 209 -40.48 -18.23 -6.44
C ILE A 209 -39.91 -18.19 -5.02
N VAL A 210 -38.79 -18.87 -4.76
CA VAL A 210 -38.14 -18.72 -3.44
C VAL A 210 -37.44 -17.34 -3.37
N PHE A 211 -36.43 -17.10 -4.24
CA PHE A 211 -35.77 -15.81 -4.42
C PHE A 211 -35.43 -15.57 -5.88
N ARG A 212 -35.33 -14.30 -6.29
CA ARG A 212 -34.66 -13.92 -7.53
C ARG A 212 -33.18 -14.02 -7.30
N VAL A 213 -32.47 -14.82 -8.12
CA VAL A 213 -31.03 -15.02 -8.00
C VAL A 213 -30.30 -14.10 -8.96
N ASP A 214 -29.39 -13.28 -8.43
CA ASP A 214 -28.51 -12.42 -9.21
C ASP A 214 -27.07 -12.94 -9.15
N LEU A 215 -26.53 -13.30 -10.31
CA LEU A 215 -25.17 -13.82 -10.47
C LEU A 215 -24.23 -12.80 -11.13
N ARG A 216 -24.70 -11.59 -11.44
CA ARG A 216 -23.94 -10.59 -12.21
C ARG A 216 -22.73 -10.02 -11.47
N LEU A 217 -22.66 -10.22 -10.16
CA LEU A 217 -21.53 -9.78 -9.33
C LEU A 217 -20.36 -10.78 -9.28
N ARG A 218 -20.47 -11.93 -9.99
CA ARG A 218 -19.36 -12.86 -10.10
C ARG A 218 -18.27 -12.32 -11.04
N PRO A 219 -17.02 -12.81 -10.96
CA PRO A 219 -15.96 -12.48 -11.91
C PRO A 219 -16.43 -12.56 -13.37
N ASP A 220 -16.10 -11.53 -14.17
CA ASP A 220 -16.55 -11.34 -15.56
C ASP A 220 -18.07 -11.20 -15.74
N GLY A 221 -18.84 -11.08 -14.68
CA GLY A 221 -20.30 -10.88 -14.72
C GLY A 221 -21.02 -11.98 -15.50
N ASP A 222 -21.94 -11.58 -16.39
CA ASP A 222 -22.72 -12.54 -17.19
C ASP A 222 -21.90 -13.38 -18.19
N ARG A 223 -20.67 -12.95 -18.50
CA ARG A 223 -19.77 -13.66 -19.42
C ARG A 223 -18.91 -14.70 -18.70
N GLY A 224 -18.77 -14.58 -17.38
CA GLY A 224 -17.97 -15.48 -16.57
C GLY A 224 -18.62 -16.84 -16.33
N ALA A 225 -17.82 -17.85 -15.99
CA ALA A 225 -18.31 -19.16 -15.58
C ALA A 225 -19.27 -19.06 -14.39
N ILE A 226 -20.28 -19.95 -14.34
CA ILE A 226 -21.26 -19.93 -13.25
C ILE A 226 -20.64 -20.27 -11.88
N ALA A 227 -19.64 -21.16 -11.86
CA ALA A 227 -18.86 -21.54 -10.69
C ALA A 227 -17.37 -21.46 -11.01
N LEU A 228 -16.58 -20.93 -10.09
CA LEU A 228 -15.14 -20.70 -10.25
C LEU A 228 -14.34 -21.36 -9.10
N PRO A 229 -13.13 -21.87 -9.37
CA PRO A 229 -12.24 -22.32 -8.30
C PRO A 229 -11.67 -21.11 -7.53
N VAL A 230 -11.34 -21.30 -6.26
CA VAL A 230 -10.76 -20.24 -5.38
C VAL A 230 -9.58 -19.55 -6.07
N ARG A 231 -8.69 -20.32 -6.71
CA ARG A 231 -7.50 -19.78 -7.37
C ARG A 231 -7.83 -18.87 -8.55
N SER A 232 -8.83 -19.20 -9.35
CA SER A 232 -9.26 -18.35 -10.46
C SER A 232 -9.87 -17.03 -9.97
N CYS A 233 -10.64 -17.08 -8.87
CA CYS A 233 -11.14 -15.87 -8.24
C CYS A 233 -9.97 -14.97 -7.71
N GLU A 234 -8.97 -15.57 -7.05
CA GLU A 234 -7.78 -14.84 -6.58
C GLU A 234 -7.07 -14.13 -7.73
N ILE A 235 -6.79 -14.87 -8.83
CA ILE A 235 -6.12 -14.30 -10.02
C ILE A 235 -6.95 -13.18 -10.64
N TYR A 236 -8.27 -13.38 -10.76
CA TYR A 236 -9.15 -12.35 -11.33
C TYR A 236 -9.11 -11.07 -10.50
N TYR A 237 -9.33 -11.14 -9.18
CA TYR A 237 -9.37 -9.95 -8.34
C TYR A 237 -8.00 -9.28 -8.21
N GLU A 238 -6.89 -10.03 -8.21
CA GLU A 238 -5.55 -9.45 -8.20
C GLU A 238 -5.20 -8.71 -9.51
N SER A 239 -5.65 -9.25 -10.67
CA SER A 239 -5.23 -8.76 -11.98
C SER A 239 -6.22 -7.79 -12.63
N TYR A 240 -7.51 -8.00 -12.44
CA TYR A 240 -8.59 -7.29 -13.15
C TYR A 240 -9.59 -6.62 -12.21
N GLY A 241 -9.54 -6.92 -10.92
CA GLY A 241 -10.51 -6.45 -9.93
C GLY A 241 -10.62 -4.92 -9.90
N GLN A 242 -11.86 -4.42 -9.95
CA GLN A 242 -12.20 -3.00 -9.93
C GLN A 242 -12.48 -2.53 -8.49
N GLY A 243 -12.42 -1.21 -8.25
CA GLY A 243 -12.66 -0.67 -6.91
C GLY A 243 -14.09 -0.94 -6.40
N TRP A 244 -15.12 -0.90 -7.26
CA TRP A 244 -16.48 -1.25 -6.86
C TRP A 244 -16.62 -2.71 -6.40
N GLU A 245 -15.82 -3.64 -6.95
CA GLU A 245 -15.80 -5.05 -6.51
C GLU A 245 -15.19 -5.21 -5.11
N ARG A 246 -14.26 -4.32 -4.71
CA ARG A 246 -13.77 -4.28 -3.33
C ARG A 246 -14.91 -3.95 -2.35
N MET A 247 -15.73 -2.95 -2.67
CA MET A 247 -16.89 -2.59 -1.86
C MET A 247 -17.93 -3.71 -1.80
N MET A 248 -18.15 -4.39 -2.92
CA MET A 248 -19.02 -5.57 -2.99
C MET A 248 -18.50 -6.70 -2.08
N LEU A 249 -17.20 -7.00 -2.14
CA LEU A 249 -16.57 -8.05 -1.34
C LEU A 249 -16.48 -7.74 0.16
N LEU A 250 -16.62 -6.48 0.59
CA LEU A 250 -16.79 -6.16 2.02
C LEU A 250 -18.02 -6.84 2.64
N LYS A 251 -19.07 -7.11 1.86
CA LYS A 251 -20.26 -7.83 2.32
C LYS A 251 -20.21 -9.33 1.97
N ALA A 252 -19.06 -9.86 1.48
CA ALA A 252 -18.95 -11.26 1.11
C ALA A 252 -18.97 -12.17 2.34
N ARG A 253 -19.88 -13.17 2.34
CA ARG A 253 -20.04 -14.15 3.41
C ARG A 253 -20.41 -15.53 2.84
N PRO A 254 -19.78 -16.63 3.29
CA PRO A 254 -20.27 -17.98 2.99
C PRO A 254 -21.65 -18.17 3.58
N VAL A 255 -22.65 -18.45 2.73
CA VAL A 255 -24.06 -18.60 3.14
C VAL A 255 -24.56 -20.03 3.04
N ALA A 256 -23.92 -20.86 2.22
CA ALA A 256 -24.24 -22.27 2.07
C ALA A 256 -23.03 -23.07 1.55
N GLY A 257 -23.06 -24.38 1.71
CA GLY A 257 -22.07 -25.31 1.20
C GLY A 257 -20.85 -25.52 2.11
N ASP A 258 -19.69 -25.77 1.51
CA ASP A 258 -18.47 -26.10 2.25
C ASP A 258 -17.86 -24.85 2.94
N LYS A 259 -17.88 -24.86 4.28
CA LYS A 259 -17.36 -23.76 5.11
C LYS A 259 -15.84 -23.59 4.95
N ARG A 260 -15.08 -24.66 4.68
CA ARG A 260 -13.63 -24.62 4.49
C ARG A 260 -13.28 -23.87 3.21
N THR A 261 -13.90 -24.22 2.11
CA THR A 261 -13.76 -23.52 0.82
C THR A 261 -14.17 -22.06 0.94
N GLY A 262 -15.25 -21.76 1.68
CA GLY A 262 -15.68 -20.39 1.95
C GLY A 262 -14.63 -19.55 2.71
N ALA A 263 -14.03 -20.12 3.75
CA ALA A 263 -12.98 -19.46 4.51
C ALA A 263 -11.69 -19.28 3.69
N GLU A 264 -11.38 -20.23 2.80
CA GLU A 264 -10.24 -20.15 1.88
C GLU A 264 -10.43 -19.03 0.86
N PHE A 265 -11.62 -18.93 0.25
CA PHE A 265 -11.97 -17.85 -0.66
C PHE A 265 -11.81 -16.48 0.01
N LEU A 266 -12.40 -16.27 1.20
CA LEU A 266 -12.30 -14.98 1.90
C LEU A 266 -10.86 -14.60 2.24
N ARG A 267 -10.01 -15.60 2.55
CA ARG A 267 -8.58 -15.36 2.77
C ARG A 267 -7.85 -14.99 1.48
N ALA A 268 -8.18 -15.64 0.37
CA ALA A 268 -7.57 -15.38 -0.93
C ALA A 268 -7.88 -13.97 -1.46
N VAL A 269 -9.13 -13.49 -1.31
CA VAL A 269 -9.54 -12.16 -1.81
C VAL A 269 -9.22 -11.01 -0.84
N ARG A 270 -8.88 -11.32 0.41
CA ARG A 270 -8.61 -10.30 1.46
C ARG A 270 -7.53 -9.29 1.08
N PRO A 271 -6.38 -9.66 0.47
CA PRO A 271 -5.36 -8.71 0.04
C PRO A 271 -5.85 -7.74 -1.04
N PHE A 272 -6.79 -8.17 -1.89
CA PHE A 272 -7.43 -7.31 -2.88
C PHE A 272 -8.37 -6.30 -2.22
N VAL A 273 -9.21 -6.75 -1.27
CA VAL A 273 -10.18 -5.89 -0.57
C VAL A 273 -9.47 -4.85 0.29
N PHE A 274 -8.47 -5.28 1.07
CA PHE A 274 -7.75 -4.46 2.04
C PHE A 274 -6.28 -4.32 1.62
N ARG A 275 -6.01 -3.42 0.69
CA ARG A 275 -4.64 -3.12 0.27
C ARG A 275 -3.91 -2.35 1.38
N ARG A 276 -2.60 -2.62 1.53
CA ARG A 276 -1.76 -1.92 2.52
C ARG A 276 -1.44 -0.47 2.15
N SER A 277 -1.54 -0.11 0.88
CA SER A 277 -1.38 1.27 0.41
C SER A 277 -2.75 1.93 0.28
N LEU A 278 -2.86 3.20 0.66
CA LEU A 278 -4.04 4.03 0.39
C LEU A 278 -4.37 3.98 -1.11
N ASP A 279 -5.54 3.46 -1.43
CA ASP A 279 -5.98 3.31 -2.82
C ASP A 279 -6.87 4.48 -3.21
N TYR A 280 -6.27 5.44 -3.86
CA TYR A 280 -6.91 6.69 -4.28
C TYR A 280 -7.99 6.49 -5.35
N LYS A 281 -7.92 5.39 -6.12
CA LYS A 281 -8.98 5.04 -7.07
C LYS A 281 -10.33 4.79 -6.39
N LEU A 282 -10.31 4.29 -5.15
CA LEU A 282 -11.54 4.07 -4.40
C LEU A 282 -12.25 5.39 -4.09
N LEU A 283 -11.51 6.44 -3.75
CA LEU A 283 -12.07 7.77 -3.49
C LEU A 283 -12.66 8.38 -4.77
N ASP A 284 -11.99 8.19 -5.92
CA ASP A 284 -12.53 8.58 -7.23
C ASP A 284 -13.85 7.86 -7.56
N GLU A 285 -13.93 6.56 -7.24
CA GLU A 285 -15.14 5.78 -7.48
C GLU A 285 -16.28 6.18 -6.56
N LEU A 286 -16.02 6.42 -5.27
CA LEU A 286 -17.00 6.95 -4.33
C LEU A 286 -17.55 8.30 -4.80
N LYS A 287 -16.68 9.16 -5.32
CA LYS A 287 -17.06 10.46 -5.89
C LYS A 287 -17.86 10.32 -7.17
N ASN A 288 -17.46 9.45 -8.08
CA ASN A 288 -18.20 9.17 -9.31
C ASN A 288 -19.63 8.65 -9.01
N ILE A 289 -19.75 7.85 -7.95
CA ILE A 289 -21.04 7.35 -7.46
C ILE A 289 -21.87 8.52 -6.92
N LYS A 290 -21.27 9.43 -6.13
CA LYS A 290 -21.93 10.65 -5.65
C LYS A 290 -22.43 11.52 -6.80
N GLN A 291 -21.57 11.82 -7.78
CA GLN A 291 -21.98 12.62 -8.95
C GLN A 291 -23.13 11.99 -9.76
N LYS A 292 -23.17 10.64 -9.84
CA LYS A 292 -24.27 9.93 -10.49
C LYS A 292 -25.56 10.01 -9.67
N ILE A 293 -25.46 10.03 -8.33
CA ILE A 293 -26.60 10.22 -7.43
C ILE A 293 -27.13 11.66 -7.60
N ASP A 294 -26.26 12.66 -7.49
CA ASP A 294 -26.63 14.09 -7.59
C ASP A 294 -27.28 14.44 -8.94
N ARG A 295 -26.76 13.94 -10.07
CA ARG A 295 -27.35 14.14 -11.41
C ARG A 295 -28.69 13.45 -11.61
N ARG A 296 -28.99 12.36 -10.90
CA ARG A 296 -30.28 11.66 -10.98
C ARG A 296 -31.38 12.33 -10.17
N GLU A 297 -31.00 13.12 -9.15
CA GLU A 297 -31.94 13.91 -8.34
C GLU A 297 -32.55 15.05 -9.10
N GLU A 298 -31.82 15.72 -9.98
CA GLU A 298 -32.35 16.76 -10.85
C GLU A 298 -33.42 16.24 -11.84
N ILE A 299 -33.51 14.91 -12.06
CA ILE A 299 -34.36 14.29 -13.10
C ILE A 299 -35.56 13.50 -12.53
N ARG A 300 -35.50 13.03 -11.27
CA ARG A 300 -36.55 12.16 -10.66
C ARG A 300 -36.89 12.61 -9.25
N GLY A 301 -38.12 13.05 -9.05
CA GLY A 301 -38.61 13.47 -7.74
C GLY A 301 -38.13 12.66 -6.54
N ASN A 302 -37.82 13.34 -5.48
CA ASN A 302 -37.04 13.03 -4.27
C ASN A 302 -37.62 11.93 -3.32
N ARG A 303 -38.17 10.81 -3.82
CA ARG A 303 -38.84 9.78 -3.01
C ARG A 303 -38.22 8.38 -3.08
N ASN A 304 -36.98 8.27 -3.56
CA ASN A 304 -36.26 7.01 -3.57
C ASN A 304 -35.44 6.86 -2.28
N VAL A 305 -35.86 6.00 -1.36
CA VAL A 305 -35.23 5.81 -0.04
C VAL A 305 -33.83 5.16 -0.12
N LYS A 306 -33.51 4.49 -1.23
CA LYS A 306 -32.22 3.80 -1.40
C LYS A 306 -31.20 4.65 -2.14
N LEU A 307 -31.56 5.20 -3.29
CA LEU A 307 -30.67 5.90 -4.21
C LEU A 307 -30.82 7.41 -4.18
N GLY A 308 -31.88 7.93 -3.52
CA GLY A 308 -32.12 9.35 -3.39
C GLY A 308 -31.14 10.04 -2.44
N TYR A 309 -31.25 11.36 -2.40
CA TYR A 309 -30.48 12.24 -1.52
C TYR A 309 -30.65 11.83 -0.05
N GLY A 310 -29.56 11.59 0.67
CA GLY A 310 -29.57 11.12 2.05
C GLY A 310 -30.21 9.73 2.22
N GLY A 311 -30.16 8.87 1.19
CA GLY A 311 -30.74 7.53 1.22
C GLY A 311 -29.82 6.48 1.84
N ILE A 312 -30.32 5.25 1.91
CA ILE A 312 -29.67 4.09 2.53
C ILE A 312 -28.24 3.89 1.99
N ARG A 313 -28.06 4.09 0.69
CA ARG A 313 -26.77 3.86 0.02
C ARG A 313 -25.68 4.82 0.48
N GLU A 314 -26.01 6.05 0.85
CA GLU A 314 -25.04 7.01 1.40
C GLU A 314 -24.51 6.51 2.76
N ILE A 315 -25.38 5.97 3.61
CA ILE A 315 -24.99 5.39 4.92
C ILE A 315 -24.06 4.17 4.70
N GLU A 316 -24.46 3.27 3.81
CA GLU A 316 -23.63 2.08 3.49
C GLU A 316 -22.24 2.49 2.97
N PHE A 317 -22.16 3.52 2.13
CA PHE A 317 -20.91 4.02 1.60
C PHE A 317 -20.02 4.67 2.66
N VAL A 318 -20.60 5.44 3.60
CA VAL A 318 -19.86 5.96 4.75
C VAL A 318 -19.13 4.83 5.47
N VAL A 319 -19.87 3.80 5.85
CA VAL A 319 -19.32 2.67 6.62
C VAL A 319 -18.25 1.93 5.82
N GLN A 320 -18.54 1.57 4.57
CA GLN A 320 -17.63 0.82 3.71
C GLN A 320 -16.34 1.60 3.40
N ALA A 321 -16.44 2.90 3.15
CA ALA A 321 -15.28 3.75 2.91
C ALA A 321 -14.34 3.78 4.13
N PHE A 322 -14.89 4.03 5.32
CA PHE A 322 -14.09 4.03 6.54
C PHE A 322 -13.48 2.65 6.86
N GLN A 323 -14.21 1.56 6.63
CA GLN A 323 -13.67 0.21 6.82
C GLN A 323 -12.46 -0.05 5.91
N ILE A 324 -12.54 0.30 4.62
CA ILE A 324 -11.40 0.10 3.69
C ILE A 324 -10.22 1.01 4.07
N LEU A 325 -10.48 2.27 4.41
CA LEU A 325 -9.43 3.25 4.74
C LEU A 325 -8.66 2.88 6.02
N TYR A 326 -9.38 2.44 7.05
CA TYR A 326 -8.78 2.22 8.37
C TYR A 326 -8.44 0.77 8.69
N TYR A 327 -8.87 -0.19 7.86
CA TYR A 327 -8.53 -1.60 8.04
C TYR A 327 -7.02 -1.89 8.15
N PRO A 328 -6.12 -1.26 7.36
CA PRO A 328 -4.69 -1.52 7.49
C PRO A 328 -4.13 -1.21 8.88
N LYS A 329 -4.74 -0.25 9.58
CA LYS A 329 -4.37 0.16 10.94
C LYS A 329 -5.13 -0.60 12.02
N TYR A 330 -6.41 -0.87 11.76
CA TYR A 330 -7.33 -1.52 12.68
C TYR A 330 -8.11 -2.65 11.98
N PRO A 331 -7.55 -3.86 11.83
CA PRO A 331 -8.24 -4.95 11.12
C PRO A 331 -9.60 -5.33 11.71
N GLU A 332 -9.81 -5.07 12.99
CA GLU A 332 -11.04 -5.33 13.73
C GLU A 332 -12.16 -4.31 13.44
N ILE A 333 -11.89 -3.25 12.65
CA ILE A 333 -12.89 -2.26 12.24
C ILE A 333 -13.90 -2.83 11.23
N TYR A 334 -13.58 -3.96 10.63
CA TYR A 334 -14.36 -4.58 9.59
C TYR A 334 -15.48 -5.46 10.13
N HIS A 335 -16.69 -5.22 9.63
CA HIS A 335 -17.86 -6.09 9.77
C HIS A 335 -18.75 -5.97 8.53
N PRO A 336 -19.36 -7.06 8.00
CA PRO A 336 -20.18 -7.00 6.79
C PRO A 336 -21.56 -6.30 7.00
N SER A 337 -22.09 -6.25 8.22
CA SER A 337 -23.30 -5.52 8.57
C SER A 337 -23.01 -4.03 8.72
N THR A 338 -23.88 -3.18 8.18
CA THR A 338 -23.79 -1.73 8.26
C THR A 338 -23.91 -1.23 9.70
N LEU A 339 -24.87 -1.73 10.49
CA LEU A 339 -25.08 -1.32 11.87
C LEU A 339 -23.88 -1.67 12.77
N GLU A 340 -23.39 -2.89 12.69
CA GLU A 340 -22.20 -3.32 13.42
C GLU A 340 -20.96 -2.55 12.96
N GLY A 341 -20.87 -2.26 11.67
CA GLY A 341 -19.83 -1.40 11.10
C GLY A 341 -19.82 -0.02 11.74
N ILE A 342 -20.97 0.64 11.92
CA ILE A 342 -21.08 1.94 12.59
C ILE A 342 -20.57 1.85 14.03
N ASP A 343 -20.94 0.81 14.78
CA ASP A 343 -20.47 0.61 16.16
C ASP A 343 -18.94 0.45 16.23
N LEU A 344 -18.34 -0.27 15.26
CA LEU A 344 -16.91 -0.41 15.17
C LEU A 344 -16.20 0.91 14.82
N LEU A 345 -16.81 1.75 13.98
CA LEU A 345 -16.25 3.08 13.68
C LEU A 345 -16.17 3.96 14.94
N VAL A 346 -17.17 3.90 15.83
CA VAL A 346 -17.13 4.58 17.13
C VAL A 346 -16.03 3.99 18.01
N LYS A 347 -15.98 2.66 18.13
CA LYS A 347 -15.00 1.96 18.96
C LYS A 347 -13.54 2.33 18.60
N PHE A 348 -13.27 2.54 17.31
CA PHE A 348 -11.95 2.91 16.82
C PHE A 348 -11.77 4.43 16.61
N GLY A 349 -12.71 5.27 17.10
CA GLY A 349 -12.60 6.73 17.10
C GLY A 349 -12.68 7.39 15.73
N GLN A 350 -13.34 6.73 14.76
CA GLN A 350 -13.51 7.23 13.39
C GLN A 350 -14.85 7.92 13.17
N LEU A 351 -15.79 7.77 14.10
CA LEU A 351 -17.09 8.41 14.09
C LEU A 351 -17.45 8.81 15.53
N GLU A 352 -18.03 9.99 15.70
CA GLU A 352 -18.51 10.45 17.00
C GLU A 352 -19.74 9.66 17.44
N ALA A 353 -19.81 9.32 18.74
CA ALA A 353 -20.86 8.46 19.28
C ALA A 353 -22.28 9.00 19.05
N GLU A 354 -22.50 10.31 19.20
CA GLU A 354 -23.80 10.95 18.98
C GLU A 354 -24.22 10.86 17.50
N THR A 355 -23.30 11.16 16.59
CA THR A 355 -23.52 11.05 15.14
C THR A 355 -23.82 9.59 14.74
N ALA A 356 -23.11 8.64 15.33
CA ALA A 356 -23.27 7.21 15.07
C ALA A 356 -24.66 6.69 15.52
N GLU A 357 -25.09 7.01 16.74
CA GLU A 357 -26.43 6.60 17.22
C GLU A 357 -27.53 7.16 16.33
N ARG A 358 -27.44 8.44 16.01
CA ARG A 358 -28.41 9.06 15.09
C ARG A 358 -28.35 8.40 13.70
N LEU A 359 -27.16 8.10 13.17
CA LEU A 359 -27.00 7.45 11.86
C LEU A 359 -27.62 6.05 11.84
N LYS A 360 -27.52 5.28 12.94
CA LYS A 360 -28.17 3.98 13.09
C LYS A 360 -29.69 4.11 13.11
N ASP A 361 -30.23 5.10 13.81
CA ASP A 361 -31.67 5.34 13.89
C ASP A 361 -32.22 5.73 12.52
N GLU A 362 -31.53 6.62 11.79
CA GLU A 362 -31.96 7.03 10.44
C GLU A 362 -31.78 5.86 9.44
N TYR A 363 -30.76 5.00 9.59
CA TYR A 363 -30.65 3.78 8.80
C TYR A 363 -31.84 2.83 9.04
N ARG A 364 -32.20 2.56 10.30
CA ARG A 364 -33.37 1.74 10.66
C ARG A 364 -34.66 2.32 10.09
N PHE A 365 -34.83 3.63 10.18
CA PHE A 365 -35.99 4.32 9.63
C PHE A 365 -36.10 4.15 8.12
N LEU A 366 -35.05 4.46 7.37
CA LEU A 366 -35.03 4.31 5.90
C LEU A 366 -35.23 2.86 5.46
N ARG A 367 -34.62 1.90 6.18
CA ARG A 367 -34.83 0.47 5.95
C ARG A 367 -36.26 0.02 6.20
N LYS A 368 -36.90 0.56 7.25
CA LYS A 368 -38.31 0.31 7.51
C LYS A 368 -39.19 0.85 6.38
N LEU A 369 -38.93 2.05 5.89
CA LEU A 369 -39.68 2.63 4.76
C LEU A 369 -39.54 1.74 3.50
N GLU A 370 -38.32 1.27 3.18
CA GLU A 370 -38.07 0.37 2.06
C GLU A 370 -38.84 -0.95 2.22
N HIS A 371 -38.81 -1.52 3.42
CA HIS A 371 -39.48 -2.78 3.75
C HIS A 371 -41.02 -2.68 3.63
N MET A 372 -41.58 -1.62 4.18
CA MET A 372 -43.04 -1.38 4.13
C MET A 372 -43.57 -1.12 2.71
N ALA A 373 -42.73 -0.60 1.80
CA ALA A 373 -43.08 -0.50 0.39
C ALA A 373 -43.10 -1.87 -0.32
N GLN A 374 -42.30 -2.83 0.14
CA GLN A 374 -42.15 -4.16 -0.50
C GLN A 374 -43.15 -5.20 0.02
N ILE A 375 -43.53 -5.11 1.31
CA ILE A 375 -44.37 -6.11 1.97
C ILE A 375 -45.78 -6.23 1.39
N GLU A 376 -46.29 -5.16 0.75
CA GLU A 376 -47.61 -5.10 0.19
C GLU A 376 -47.83 -6.15 -0.91
N ASN A 377 -46.93 -6.19 -1.92
CA ASN A 377 -47.09 -6.99 -3.13
C ASN A 377 -45.87 -7.81 -3.51
N GLU A 378 -44.90 -7.97 -2.61
CA GLU A 378 -43.57 -8.59 -2.92
C GLU A 378 -42.91 -7.96 -4.16
N LYS A 379 -43.10 -6.68 -4.41
CA LYS A 379 -42.47 -5.95 -5.52
C LYS A 379 -41.14 -5.34 -5.08
N GLN A 380 -40.15 -5.51 -5.94
CA GLN A 380 -38.85 -4.84 -5.74
C GLN A 380 -39.00 -3.34 -6.02
N THR A 381 -39.26 -2.58 -4.97
CA THR A 381 -39.36 -1.10 -5.06
C THR A 381 -38.54 -0.44 -3.95
N HIS A 382 -38.05 0.74 -4.25
CA HIS A 382 -37.33 1.61 -3.31
C HIS A 382 -37.94 3.00 -3.29
N VAL A 383 -39.13 3.16 -3.90
CA VAL A 383 -39.79 4.44 -4.05
C VAL A 383 -41.02 4.43 -3.15
N ILE A 384 -41.16 5.51 -2.36
CA ILE A 384 -42.36 5.74 -1.56
C ILE A 384 -43.55 5.93 -2.52
N PRO A 385 -44.71 5.26 -2.30
CA PRO A 385 -45.89 5.42 -3.16
C PRO A 385 -46.35 6.89 -3.27
N GLU A 386 -46.70 7.32 -4.48
CA GLU A 386 -47.22 8.67 -4.75
C GLU A 386 -48.75 8.64 -4.96
N ASP A 387 -49.30 7.44 -5.17
CA ASP A 387 -50.74 7.25 -5.41
C ASP A 387 -51.52 7.61 -4.16
N SER A 388 -52.48 8.51 -4.31
CA SER A 388 -53.37 8.97 -3.21
C SER A 388 -54.20 7.87 -2.55
N ALA A 389 -54.41 6.74 -3.22
CA ALA A 389 -55.11 5.58 -2.69
C ALA A 389 -54.22 4.63 -1.88
N ALA A 390 -52.97 4.48 -2.26
CA ALA A 390 -52.03 3.56 -1.60
C ALA A 390 -51.24 4.22 -0.44
N PHE A 391 -51.04 5.54 -0.51
CA PHE A 391 -50.21 6.28 0.43
C PHE A 391 -50.74 6.25 1.90
N PRO A 392 -52.05 6.40 2.21
CA PRO A 392 -52.51 6.32 3.59
C PRO A 392 -52.22 4.94 4.26
N LEU A 393 -52.40 3.84 3.53
CA LEU A 393 -52.09 2.50 4.02
C LEU A 393 -50.59 2.29 4.21
N TYR A 394 -49.76 2.91 3.35
CA TYR A 394 -48.32 2.93 3.52
C TYR A 394 -47.88 3.70 4.77
N LEU A 395 -48.46 4.87 5.02
CA LEU A 395 -48.21 5.65 6.24
C LEU A 395 -48.57 4.88 7.51
N GLU A 396 -49.73 4.24 7.51
CA GLU A 396 -50.17 3.39 8.63
C GLU A 396 -49.16 2.24 8.91
N ARG A 397 -48.68 1.57 7.87
CA ARG A 397 -47.60 0.56 7.99
C ARG A 397 -46.33 1.14 8.57
N CYS A 398 -45.97 2.36 8.20
CA CYS A 398 -44.76 3.05 8.69
C CYS A 398 -44.93 3.59 10.12
N GLY A 399 -46.17 3.59 10.68
CA GLY A 399 -46.47 4.10 12.01
C GLY A 399 -46.74 5.60 12.08
N PHE A 400 -47.15 6.21 10.96
CA PHE A 400 -47.52 7.64 10.88
C PHE A 400 -49.01 7.85 10.66
N ASP A 401 -49.60 8.73 11.45
CA ASP A 401 -50.98 9.15 11.35
C ASP A 401 -51.15 10.43 10.53
N ASP A 402 -50.05 11.15 10.26
CA ASP A 402 -50.05 12.46 9.65
C ASP A 402 -48.98 12.53 8.53
N VAL A 403 -49.42 13.03 7.37
CA VAL A 403 -48.57 13.18 6.16
C VAL A 403 -47.48 14.22 6.38
N ASP A 404 -47.77 15.32 7.05
CA ASP A 404 -46.81 16.41 7.24
C ASP A 404 -45.70 15.99 8.20
N LYS A 405 -46.02 15.26 9.28
CA LYS A 405 -45.03 14.68 10.21
C LYS A 405 -44.13 13.67 9.52
N PHE A 406 -44.68 12.85 8.63
CA PHE A 406 -43.91 11.92 7.84
C PHE A 406 -42.94 12.65 6.91
N ASN A 407 -43.43 13.65 6.17
CA ASN A 407 -42.59 14.42 5.23
C ASN A 407 -41.50 15.19 5.97
N GLU A 408 -41.81 15.78 7.13
CA GLU A 408 -40.84 16.48 7.98
C GLU A 408 -39.75 15.51 8.47
N LYS A 409 -40.12 14.35 9.04
CA LYS A 409 -39.15 13.32 9.47
C LYS A 409 -38.31 12.81 8.32
N PHE A 410 -38.91 12.52 7.16
CA PHE A 410 -38.20 12.05 5.99
C PHE A 410 -37.18 13.11 5.48
N ALA A 411 -37.58 14.38 5.41
CA ALA A 411 -36.71 15.46 5.00
C ALA A 411 -35.57 15.73 6.01
N GLU A 412 -35.85 15.59 7.30
CA GLU A 412 -34.82 15.69 8.34
C GLU A 412 -33.79 14.57 8.21
N THR A 413 -34.27 13.32 8.10
CA THR A 413 -33.47 12.13 7.93
C THR A 413 -32.53 12.27 6.72
N THR A 414 -33.11 12.60 5.56
CA THR A 414 -32.31 12.68 4.32
C THR A 414 -31.29 13.82 4.37
N ARG A 415 -31.62 14.98 4.95
CA ARG A 415 -30.68 16.08 5.17
C ARG A 415 -29.53 15.68 6.11
N PHE A 416 -29.85 15.01 7.22
CA PHE A 416 -28.82 14.55 8.18
C PHE A 416 -27.88 13.53 7.55
N VAL A 417 -28.42 12.47 6.94
CA VAL A 417 -27.61 11.42 6.29
C VAL A 417 -26.70 12.04 5.23
N HIS A 418 -27.23 12.93 4.40
CA HIS A 418 -26.44 13.61 3.39
C HIS A 418 -25.37 14.54 4.01
N SER A 419 -25.66 15.17 5.13
CA SER A 419 -24.67 16.00 5.84
C SER A 419 -23.49 15.17 6.35
N VAL A 420 -23.73 13.97 6.88
CA VAL A 420 -22.69 13.04 7.32
C VAL A 420 -21.90 12.53 6.12
N PHE A 421 -22.58 12.07 5.07
CA PHE A 421 -21.95 11.62 3.83
C PHE A 421 -21.11 12.71 3.18
N SER A 422 -21.65 13.93 3.06
CA SER A 422 -20.94 15.08 2.52
C SER A 422 -19.81 15.54 3.44
N GLY A 423 -19.95 15.38 4.76
CA GLY A 423 -18.93 15.72 5.76
C GLY A 423 -17.64 14.92 5.61
N ILE A 424 -17.72 13.69 5.08
CA ILE A 424 -16.53 12.89 4.72
C ILE A 424 -15.75 13.54 3.57
N PHE A 425 -16.46 14.34 2.74
CA PHE A 425 -15.94 15.00 1.56
C PHE A 425 -15.94 16.54 1.69
N ARG A 426 -16.31 17.10 2.86
CA ARG A 426 -16.36 18.54 3.10
C ARG A 426 -15.04 19.09 3.60
N ASP A 427 -14.69 20.17 2.95
CA ASP A 427 -13.67 21.11 3.32
C ASP A 427 -14.10 22.04 4.47
N HIS A 428 -13.14 22.44 5.27
CA HIS A 428 -13.29 23.58 6.14
C HIS A 428 -13.41 24.86 5.27
N GLU A 429 -14.61 25.34 5.06
CA GLU A 429 -14.86 26.65 4.49
C GLU A 429 -14.49 27.73 5.51
N GLY A 430 -13.27 28.25 5.37
CA GLY A 430 -12.91 29.59 5.83
C GLY A 430 -12.73 30.45 4.59
N ALA A 431 -13.71 31.29 4.25
CA ALA A 431 -13.57 32.24 3.16
C ALA A 431 -12.56 33.34 3.58
N ASP A 432 -11.31 33.19 3.14
CA ASP A 432 -10.24 34.18 3.29
C ASP A 432 -9.99 34.89 1.96
N ALA A 433 -9.39 36.10 1.99
CA ALA A 433 -9.03 36.91 0.81
C ALA A 433 -8.22 36.14 -0.26
N SER A 434 -7.77 34.94 0.04
CA SER A 434 -7.11 34.01 -0.87
C SER A 434 -7.97 33.50 -2.00
N SER A 435 -9.32 33.50 -1.85
CA SER A 435 -10.26 33.02 -2.88
C SER A 435 -10.25 33.88 -4.14
N LEU A 436 -9.84 35.16 -4.02
CA LEU A 436 -9.70 36.07 -5.17
C LEU A 436 -8.60 35.64 -6.16
N ILE A 437 -7.57 34.91 -5.70
CA ILE A 437 -6.49 34.39 -6.56
C ILE A 437 -7.01 33.41 -7.62
N PHE A 438 -8.16 32.78 -7.35
CA PHE A 438 -8.78 31.74 -8.18
C PHE A 438 -9.88 32.27 -9.09
N ASP A 439 -10.16 33.58 -9.02
CA ASP A 439 -11.17 34.22 -9.86
C ASP A 439 -10.76 34.16 -11.34
N LYS A 440 -11.64 33.63 -12.18
CA LYS A 440 -11.41 33.46 -13.62
C LYS A 440 -11.41 34.79 -14.39
N GLU A 441 -12.01 35.83 -13.81
CA GLU A 441 -12.09 37.14 -14.44
C GLU A 441 -10.85 38.00 -14.20
N LEU A 442 -10.00 37.67 -13.18
CA LEU A 442 -8.75 38.38 -12.95
C LEU A 442 -7.67 37.99 -13.95
N ASP A 443 -6.95 38.99 -14.48
CA ASP A 443 -5.80 38.72 -15.31
C ASP A 443 -4.57 38.24 -14.53
N GLN A 444 -3.51 37.86 -15.23
CA GLN A 444 -2.30 37.31 -14.58
C GLN A 444 -1.56 38.35 -13.74
N GLU A 445 -1.62 39.64 -14.13
CA GLU A 445 -0.95 40.73 -13.42
C GLU A 445 -1.68 41.05 -12.10
N GLU A 446 -3.00 41.00 -12.11
CA GLU A 446 -3.84 41.20 -10.93
C GLU A 446 -3.63 40.09 -9.90
N VAL A 447 -3.60 38.83 -10.35
CA VAL A 447 -3.25 37.66 -9.49
C VAL A 447 -1.84 37.80 -8.93
N ALA A 448 -0.87 38.23 -9.73
CA ALA A 448 0.50 38.44 -9.28
C ALA A 448 0.62 39.55 -8.20
N ARG A 449 -0.20 40.62 -8.27
CA ARG A 449 -0.22 41.66 -7.19
C ARG A 449 -0.74 41.06 -5.89
N ILE A 450 -1.83 40.28 -5.91
CA ILE A 450 -2.36 39.64 -4.70
C ILE A 450 -1.34 38.67 -4.08
N ILE A 451 -0.59 37.95 -4.90
CA ILE A 451 0.46 37.03 -4.46
C ILE A 451 1.64 37.83 -3.87
N GLN A 452 1.99 38.96 -4.46
CA GLN A 452 3.06 39.84 -3.98
C GLN A 452 2.71 40.47 -2.62
N ASP A 453 1.45 40.91 -2.44
CA ASP A 453 0.96 41.45 -1.17
C ASP A 453 0.99 40.43 -0.03
N LYS A 454 0.94 39.15 -0.34
CA LYS A 454 1.15 38.05 0.62
C LYS A 454 2.63 37.78 0.94
N GLY A 455 3.56 38.55 0.38
CA GLY A 455 5.01 38.41 0.62
C GLY A 455 5.66 37.26 -0.16
N ILE A 456 4.99 36.67 -1.14
CA ILE A 456 5.52 35.56 -1.93
C ILE A 456 6.47 36.11 -3.02
N ARG A 457 7.69 35.58 -3.04
CA ARG A 457 8.70 35.95 -4.05
C ARG A 457 8.33 35.38 -5.43
N ASP A 458 8.80 36.02 -6.49
CA ASP A 458 8.57 35.63 -7.88
C ASP A 458 7.06 35.54 -8.23
N ALA A 459 6.28 36.51 -7.75
CA ALA A 459 4.82 36.52 -7.80
C ALA A 459 4.25 36.34 -9.22
N VAL A 460 4.90 36.93 -10.25
CA VAL A 460 4.45 36.82 -11.65
C VAL A 460 4.54 35.36 -12.15
N ARG A 461 5.63 34.67 -11.81
CA ARG A 461 5.81 33.27 -12.18
C ARG A 461 4.86 32.37 -11.38
N CYS A 462 4.69 32.64 -10.09
CA CYS A 462 3.71 31.93 -9.26
C CYS A 462 2.29 32.05 -9.80
N ALA A 463 1.86 33.27 -10.21
CA ALA A 463 0.56 33.52 -10.82
C ALA A 463 0.35 32.70 -12.11
N SER A 464 1.39 32.64 -12.97
CA SER A 464 1.34 31.81 -14.19
C SER A 464 1.13 30.34 -13.88
N ILE A 465 1.89 29.79 -12.92
CA ILE A 465 1.80 28.37 -12.53
C ILE A 465 0.44 28.07 -11.90
N ILE A 466 -0.09 28.92 -11.04
CA ILE A 466 -1.43 28.73 -10.44
C ILE A 466 -2.51 28.68 -11.52
N LYS A 467 -2.45 29.58 -12.51
CA LYS A 467 -3.38 29.52 -13.67
C LYS A 467 -3.24 28.23 -14.47
N GLU A 468 -2.00 27.74 -14.68
CA GLU A 468 -1.77 26.43 -15.34
C GLU A 468 -2.35 25.27 -14.52
N ILE A 469 -2.23 25.30 -13.18
CA ILE A 469 -2.80 24.30 -12.28
C ILE A 469 -4.33 24.26 -12.41
N LEU A 470 -4.99 25.44 -12.38
CA LEU A 470 -6.46 25.54 -12.41
C LEU A 470 -7.06 25.15 -13.75
N HIS A 471 -6.44 25.60 -14.86
CA HIS A 471 -6.98 25.37 -16.20
C HIS A 471 -6.50 24.07 -16.85
N GLY A 472 -5.48 23.40 -16.29
CA GLY A 472 -4.81 22.24 -16.88
C GLY A 472 -3.93 22.61 -18.10
N ARG A 473 -2.97 21.75 -18.41
CA ARG A 473 -2.24 21.87 -19.70
C ARG A 473 -3.15 21.54 -20.87
N ARG A 474 -2.83 22.02 -22.06
CA ARG A 474 -3.62 22.04 -23.33
C ARG A 474 -4.54 20.84 -23.65
N ASN A 475 -4.46 19.70 -22.91
CA ASN A 475 -5.29 18.50 -23.13
C ASN A 475 -5.97 17.95 -21.87
N THR A 476 -5.92 18.65 -20.73
CA THR A 476 -6.53 18.16 -19.48
C THR A 476 -7.81 18.94 -19.22
N ILE A 477 -8.96 18.31 -19.42
CA ILE A 477 -10.26 18.89 -19.04
C ILE A 477 -10.47 18.52 -17.57
N ARG A 478 -10.47 19.51 -16.67
CA ARG A 478 -10.76 19.34 -15.27
C ARG A 478 -12.25 19.44 -14.98
N THR A 479 -12.73 18.57 -14.11
CA THR A 479 -14.11 18.69 -13.63
C THR A 479 -14.26 19.87 -12.66
N PRO A 480 -15.45 20.43 -12.48
CA PRO A 480 -15.69 21.51 -11.49
C PRO A 480 -15.26 21.11 -10.07
N GLU A 481 -15.38 19.85 -9.74
CA GLU A 481 -14.99 19.31 -8.44
C GLU A 481 -13.47 19.23 -8.28
N GLU A 482 -12.74 18.79 -9.30
CA GLU A 482 -11.27 18.83 -9.28
C GLU A 482 -10.74 20.24 -9.10
N ILE A 483 -11.38 21.22 -9.77
CA ILE A 483 -11.02 22.62 -9.60
C ILE A 483 -11.22 23.06 -8.14
N ARG A 484 -12.35 22.72 -7.53
CA ARG A 484 -12.63 23.04 -6.12
C ARG A 484 -11.61 22.44 -5.16
N ILE A 485 -11.22 21.17 -5.37
CA ILE A 485 -10.19 20.51 -4.55
C ILE A 485 -8.83 21.21 -4.74
N ILE A 486 -8.49 21.54 -5.98
CA ILE A 486 -7.26 22.24 -6.30
C ILE A 486 -7.20 23.62 -5.64
N GLU A 487 -8.30 24.39 -5.68
CA GLU A 487 -8.42 25.66 -5.00
C GLU A 487 -8.18 25.52 -3.49
N MET A 488 -8.74 24.49 -2.86
CA MET A 488 -8.50 24.17 -1.46
C MET A 488 -7.04 23.82 -1.18
N VAL A 489 -6.43 22.96 -1.99
CA VAL A 489 -5.00 22.61 -1.87
C VAL A 489 -4.13 23.86 -2.00
N LEU A 490 -4.38 24.66 -3.04
CA LEU A 490 -3.62 25.88 -3.30
C LEU A 490 -3.81 26.95 -2.20
N THR A 491 -5.02 27.09 -1.66
CA THR A 491 -5.27 27.99 -0.52
C THR A 491 -4.32 27.65 0.62
N ARG A 492 -4.22 26.36 0.96
CA ARG A 492 -3.38 25.90 2.06
C ARG A 492 -1.88 26.04 1.75
N VAL A 493 -1.48 25.70 0.53
CA VAL A 493 -0.08 25.89 0.06
C VAL A 493 0.32 27.37 0.10
N LEU A 494 -0.56 28.27 -0.34
CA LEU A 494 -0.30 29.71 -0.37
C LEU A 494 -0.14 30.34 1.03
N GLU A 495 -0.66 29.72 2.09
CA GLU A 495 -0.47 30.18 3.47
C GLU A 495 1.00 30.07 3.90
N HIS A 496 1.70 29.00 3.53
CA HIS A 496 3.07 28.73 3.95
C HIS A 496 4.12 29.10 2.87
N LEU A 497 3.67 29.38 1.65
CA LEU A 497 4.54 29.65 0.51
C LEU A 497 5.53 30.82 0.71
N PRO A 498 5.19 31.92 1.46
CA PRO A 498 6.14 33.00 1.77
C PRO A 498 7.39 32.53 2.51
N GLU A 499 7.28 31.48 3.31
CA GLU A 499 8.36 30.93 4.11
C GLU A 499 9.26 29.98 3.30
N ARG A 500 8.84 29.58 2.10
CA ARG A 500 9.54 28.58 1.29
C ARG A 500 10.74 29.22 0.57
N THR A 501 11.80 28.43 0.40
CA THR A 501 13.03 28.86 -0.26
C THR A 501 12.82 29.14 -1.74
N ASP A 502 11.94 28.35 -2.39
CA ASP A 502 11.64 28.40 -3.81
C ASP A 502 10.12 28.30 -4.04
N PRO A 503 9.36 29.39 -3.89
CA PRO A 503 7.93 29.42 -4.06
C PRO A 503 7.47 28.91 -5.45
N ALA A 504 8.12 29.39 -6.51
CA ALA A 504 7.75 29.04 -7.88
C ALA A 504 8.06 27.56 -8.19
N GLY A 505 9.21 27.04 -7.72
CA GLY A 505 9.56 25.62 -7.83
C GLY A 505 8.61 24.73 -7.04
N THR A 506 8.19 25.16 -5.86
CA THR A 506 7.19 24.44 -5.06
C THR A 506 5.87 24.30 -5.81
N LEU A 507 5.32 25.41 -6.34
CA LEU A 507 4.09 25.40 -7.14
C LEU A 507 4.23 24.55 -8.41
N LEU A 508 5.39 24.60 -9.09
CA LEU A 508 5.64 23.78 -10.27
C LEU A 508 5.62 22.27 -9.95
N ASN A 509 6.12 21.88 -8.78
CA ASN A 509 6.06 20.50 -8.34
C ASN A 509 4.64 20.08 -7.97
N PHE A 510 3.83 20.98 -7.38
CA PHE A 510 2.40 20.75 -7.20
C PHE A 510 1.66 20.68 -8.54
N GLU A 511 2.01 21.51 -9.53
CA GLU A 511 1.42 21.41 -10.88
C GLU A 511 1.63 20.03 -11.48
N LYS A 512 2.87 19.52 -11.43
CA LYS A 512 3.19 18.16 -11.91
C LYS A 512 2.45 17.08 -11.13
N LEU A 513 2.37 17.21 -9.81
CA LEU A 513 1.68 16.25 -8.95
C LEU A 513 0.17 16.27 -9.20
N LEU A 514 -0.44 17.45 -9.30
CA LEU A 514 -1.86 17.68 -9.57
C LEU A 514 -2.25 17.42 -11.03
N SER A 515 -1.30 17.28 -11.96
CA SER A 515 -1.57 16.93 -13.35
C SER A 515 -2.27 15.57 -13.49
N HIS A 516 -2.19 14.73 -12.49
CA HIS A 516 -2.84 13.44 -12.41
C HIS A 516 -4.13 13.51 -11.59
N PRO A 517 -5.29 13.11 -12.12
CA PRO A 517 -6.59 13.20 -11.42
C PRO A 517 -6.60 12.49 -10.07
N THR A 518 -6.01 11.30 -9.97
CA THR A 518 -5.95 10.52 -8.73
C THR A 518 -5.22 11.24 -7.59
N THR A 519 -4.27 12.12 -7.93
CA THR A 519 -3.48 12.84 -6.93
C THR A 519 -4.24 14.03 -6.36
N VAL A 520 -5.17 14.61 -7.11
CA VAL A 520 -6.02 15.70 -6.64
C VAL A 520 -6.81 15.27 -5.40
N TYR A 521 -7.45 14.10 -5.48
CA TYR A 521 -8.24 13.55 -4.37
C TYR A 521 -7.39 13.11 -3.19
N LEU A 522 -6.18 12.59 -3.46
CA LEU A 522 -5.22 12.28 -2.41
C LEU A 522 -4.86 13.51 -1.56
N LEU A 523 -4.55 14.62 -2.21
CA LEU A 523 -4.18 15.84 -1.51
C LEU A 523 -5.36 16.40 -0.70
N GLN A 524 -6.61 16.20 -1.14
CA GLN A 524 -7.80 16.50 -0.36
C GLN A 524 -7.80 15.71 0.96
N ASP A 525 -7.59 14.40 0.89
CA ASP A 525 -7.56 13.56 2.09
C ASP A 525 -6.43 13.93 3.04
N ILE A 526 -5.26 14.28 2.50
CA ILE A 526 -4.14 14.78 3.29
C ILE A 526 -4.52 16.05 4.03
N ILE A 527 -5.15 17.01 3.37
CA ILE A 527 -5.53 18.29 4.00
C ILE A 527 -6.56 18.08 5.10
N THR A 528 -7.55 17.21 4.87
CA THR A 528 -8.62 16.97 5.85
C THR A 528 -8.20 16.09 7.01
N GLY A 529 -7.40 15.05 6.75
CA GLY A 529 -7.02 14.06 7.74
C GLY A 529 -5.67 14.29 8.44
N ALA A 530 -4.71 14.90 7.75
CA ALA A 530 -3.34 15.07 8.24
C ALA A 530 -2.64 16.28 7.62
N PRO A 531 -3.09 17.52 7.90
CA PRO A 531 -2.60 18.74 7.25
C PRO A 531 -1.09 18.97 7.40
N ALA A 532 -0.47 18.48 8.47
CA ALA A 532 0.98 18.56 8.68
C ALA A 532 1.81 17.84 7.60
N ILE A 533 1.21 16.91 6.85
CA ILE A 533 1.89 16.22 5.75
C ILE A 533 2.05 17.16 4.56
N LEU A 534 1.09 18.03 4.32
CA LEU A 534 1.17 19.02 3.25
C LEU A 534 2.36 19.95 3.48
N ASP A 535 2.55 20.45 4.70
CA ASP A 535 3.70 21.30 5.06
C ASP A 535 5.04 20.56 4.83
N LYS A 536 5.13 19.28 5.22
CA LYS A 536 6.32 18.46 4.95
C LYS A 536 6.57 18.27 3.44
N LEU A 537 5.51 18.12 2.66
CA LEU A 537 5.60 17.99 1.21
C LEU A 537 6.03 19.31 0.56
N GLU A 538 5.50 20.43 1.01
CA GLU A 538 5.91 21.77 0.57
C GLU A 538 7.40 22.03 0.85
N ASN A 539 7.85 21.69 2.07
CA ASN A 539 9.27 21.80 2.43
C ASN A 539 10.15 20.99 1.48
N LEU A 540 9.76 19.74 1.21
CA LEU A 540 10.48 18.86 0.29
C LEU A 540 10.51 19.44 -1.13
N PHE A 541 9.37 19.91 -1.63
CA PHE A 541 9.23 20.48 -2.98
C PHE A 541 10.00 21.79 -3.15
N SER A 542 10.11 22.56 -2.09
CA SER A 542 10.90 23.78 -2.07
C SER A 542 12.41 23.51 -2.04
N PHE A 543 12.81 22.42 -1.40
CA PHE A 543 14.22 22.14 -1.12
C PHE A 543 14.88 21.25 -2.17
N SER A 544 14.31 20.06 -2.47
CA SER A 544 14.99 19.05 -3.26
C SER A 544 14.24 18.72 -4.56
N ARG A 545 14.80 19.15 -5.68
CA ARG A 545 14.28 18.79 -7.00
C ARG A 545 14.29 17.28 -7.22
N TYR A 546 15.36 16.60 -6.82
CA TYR A 546 15.51 15.16 -6.97
C TYR A 546 14.41 14.39 -6.21
N MET A 547 14.20 14.73 -4.93
CA MET A 547 13.18 14.06 -4.11
C MET A 547 11.76 14.37 -4.61
N SER A 548 11.53 15.59 -5.09
CA SER A 548 10.27 15.99 -5.71
C SER A 548 9.97 15.17 -6.96
N ASP A 549 10.93 15.03 -7.87
CA ASP A 549 10.78 14.23 -9.09
C ASP A 549 10.55 12.73 -8.78
N GLN A 550 11.12 12.20 -7.65
CA GLN A 550 10.84 10.84 -7.20
C GLN A 550 9.37 10.65 -6.80
N ILE A 551 8.80 11.55 -5.98
CA ILE A 551 7.37 11.50 -5.58
C ILE A 551 6.46 11.65 -6.79
N ILE A 552 6.76 12.60 -7.69
CA ILE A 552 5.96 12.85 -8.89
C ILE A 552 5.93 11.60 -9.80
N SER A 553 7.05 10.89 -9.89
CA SER A 553 7.15 9.66 -10.69
C SER A 553 6.59 8.42 -9.99
N ASP A 554 6.72 8.32 -8.66
CA ASP A 554 6.25 7.19 -7.84
C ASP A 554 5.58 7.70 -6.57
N ARG A 555 4.24 7.75 -6.59
CA ARG A 555 3.41 8.27 -5.50
C ARG A 555 3.40 7.40 -4.26
N THR A 556 3.79 6.14 -4.36
CA THR A 556 3.89 5.25 -3.20
C THR A 556 4.91 5.76 -2.18
N LEU A 557 5.81 6.65 -2.62
CA LEU A 557 6.79 7.29 -1.75
C LEU A 557 6.17 8.29 -0.76
N LEU A 558 4.93 8.75 -0.99
CA LEU A 558 4.20 9.58 -0.03
C LEU A 558 3.94 8.85 1.29
N ASP A 559 3.88 7.53 1.27
CA ASP A 559 3.72 6.72 2.48
C ASP A 559 4.85 6.98 3.50
N TYR A 560 6.07 7.29 3.04
CA TYR A 560 7.21 7.62 3.91
C TYR A 560 7.12 9.02 4.52
N ILE A 561 6.36 9.93 3.92
CA ILE A 561 6.08 11.26 4.48
C ILE A 561 4.98 11.13 5.54
N TYR A 562 3.99 10.28 5.28
CA TYR A 562 2.87 10.00 6.19
C TYR A 562 3.31 9.24 7.44
N ASP A 563 4.00 8.12 7.23
CA ASP A 563 4.51 7.25 8.30
C ASP A 563 6.02 7.03 8.10
N PRO A 564 6.87 7.94 8.61
CA PRO A 564 8.31 7.82 8.47
C PRO A 564 8.78 6.52 9.12
N LYS A 565 9.28 5.59 8.31
CA LYS A 565 9.90 4.36 8.81
C LYS A 565 11.31 4.65 9.27
N ASP A 566 11.72 3.99 10.37
CA ASP A 566 13.10 4.07 10.83
C ASP A 566 14.04 3.60 9.69
N PRO A 567 14.91 4.48 9.16
CA PRO A 567 15.84 4.13 8.11
C PRO A 567 17.13 3.45 8.61
N ASP A 568 17.16 2.92 9.85
CA ASP A 568 18.28 2.10 10.34
C ASP A 568 18.28 0.73 9.65
N PHE A 569 18.65 0.74 8.37
CA PHE A 569 18.72 -0.45 7.54
C PHE A 569 19.89 -1.32 7.96
N LYS A 570 19.68 -2.65 7.96
CA LYS A 570 20.76 -3.64 7.98
C LYS A 570 20.87 -4.29 6.61
N SER A 571 22.08 -4.51 6.12
CA SER A 571 22.32 -5.11 4.80
C SER A 571 21.66 -6.49 4.65
N SER A 572 21.64 -7.28 5.72
CA SER A 572 20.94 -8.57 5.75
C SER A 572 19.43 -8.45 5.54
N PHE A 573 18.79 -7.42 6.12
CA PHE A 573 17.38 -7.17 5.92
C PHE A 573 17.08 -6.75 4.48
N ILE A 574 17.90 -5.88 3.90
CA ILE A 574 17.74 -5.40 2.53
C ILE A 574 17.91 -6.56 1.53
N ARG A 575 18.94 -7.40 1.72
CA ARG A 575 19.15 -8.62 0.95
C ARG A 575 17.95 -9.54 0.99
N LEU A 576 17.37 -9.76 2.19
CA LEU A 576 16.19 -10.60 2.38
C LEU A 576 14.95 -9.99 1.72
N ASP A 577 14.68 -8.69 1.88
CA ASP A 577 13.54 -7.99 1.25
C ASP A 577 13.59 -8.12 -0.28
N TYR A 578 14.78 -8.01 -0.90
CA TYR A 578 14.92 -8.21 -2.33
C TYR A 578 14.66 -9.67 -2.74
N HIS A 579 15.17 -10.66 -2.01
CA HIS A 579 14.88 -12.07 -2.26
C HIS A 579 13.39 -12.38 -2.16
N GLU A 580 12.71 -11.92 -1.11
CA GLU A 580 11.28 -12.16 -0.93
C GLU A 580 10.43 -11.56 -2.06
N ARG A 581 10.79 -10.37 -2.55
CA ARG A 581 10.06 -9.72 -3.64
C ARG A 581 10.30 -10.35 -5.01
N THR A 582 11.46 -10.96 -5.21
CA THR A 582 11.88 -11.49 -6.51
C THR A 582 11.71 -13.01 -6.65
N LYS A 583 11.43 -13.74 -5.56
CA LYS A 583 11.36 -15.21 -5.54
C LYS A 583 10.39 -15.85 -6.54
N LYS A 584 9.33 -15.12 -6.93
CA LYS A 584 8.33 -15.58 -7.90
C LYS A 584 8.80 -15.45 -9.37
N TYR A 585 9.90 -14.73 -9.62
CA TYR A 585 10.36 -14.33 -10.96
C TYR A 585 11.70 -14.98 -11.34
N THR A 586 11.96 -16.19 -10.84
CA THR A 586 13.16 -16.98 -11.12
C THR A 586 13.32 -17.17 -12.63
N GLY A 587 14.44 -16.65 -13.21
CA GLY A 587 14.74 -16.75 -14.63
C GLY A 587 14.53 -15.46 -15.44
N ASP A 588 13.76 -14.51 -14.98
CA ASP A 588 13.56 -13.20 -15.62
C ASP A 588 14.44 -12.13 -14.95
N THR A 589 15.69 -12.05 -15.41
CA THR A 589 16.67 -11.12 -14.83
C THR A 589 16.30 -9.65 -15.03
N GLU A 590 15.64 -9.28 -16.13
CA GLU A 590 15.24 -7.90 -16.40
C GLU A 590 14.15 -7.46 -15.43
N TYR A 591 13.17 -8.30 -15.22
CA TYR A 591 12.07 -7.99 -14.28
C TYR A 591 12.57 -7.94 -12.83
N ILE A 592 13.47 -8.85 -12.43
CA ILE A 592 14.14 -8.81 -11.12
C ILE A 592 14.90 -7.49 -10.94
N MET A 593 15.65 -7.05 -11.95
CA MET A 593 16.37 -5.78 -11.92
C MET A 593 15.43 -4.59 -11.72
N GLU A 594 14.26 -4.61 -12.33
CA GLU A 594 13.26 -3.54 -12.24
C GLU A 594 12.65 -3.46 -10.83
N ILE A 595 12.25 -4.60 -10.25
CA ILE A 595 11.73 -4.69 -8.87
C ILE A 595 12.77 -4.16 -7.87
N VAL A 596 14.02 -4.61 -8.01
CA VAL A 596 15.09 -4.19 -7.10
C VAL A 596 15.35 -2.69 -7.20
N ARG A 597 15.36 -2.11 -8.42
CA ARG A 597 15.55 -0.67 -8.62
C ARG A 597 14.43 0.16 -8.02
N GLN A 598 13.20 -0.24 -8.23
CA GLN A 598 12.06 0.45 -7.63
C GLN A 598 12.15 0.43 -6.10
N ARG A 599 12.47 -0.73 -5.53
CA ARG A 599 12.60 -0.86 -4.08
C ARG A 599 13.81 -0.10 -3.52
N HIS A 600 14.92 -0.12 -4.23
CA HIS A 600 16.12 0.66 -3.89
C HIS A 600 15.84 2.17 -3.86
N LYS A 601 15.09 2.70 -4.85
CA LYS A 601 14.64 4.09 -4.86
C LYS A 601 13.85 4.43 -3.59
N ALA A 602 12.95 3.53 -3.15
CA ALA A 602 12.18 3.74 -1.93
C ALA A 602 13.08 3.80 -0.68
N TYR A 603 14.14 2.98 -0.59
CA TYR A 603 15.12 3.07 0.50
C TYR A 603 15.91 4.38 0.46
N ILE A 604 16.41 4.80 -0.72
CA ILE A 604 17.11 6.08 -0.90
C ILE A 604 16.20 7.24 -0.52
N PHE A 605 14.93 7.21 -0.95
CA PHE A 605 13.95 8.23 -0.60
C PHE A 605 13.73 8.32 0.91
N ASN A 606 13.52 7.19 1.58
CA ASN A 606 13.33 7.13 3.04
C ASN A 606 14.53 7.72 3.80
N ALA A 607 15.76 7.31 3.44
CA ALA A 607 16.98 7.85 4.05
C ALA A 607 17.13 9.35 3.79
N GLY A 608 16.84 9.80 2.55
CA GLY A 608 16.92 11.22 2.16
C GLY A 608 15.88 12.07 2.88
N TYR A 609 14.66 11.58 2.99
CA TYR A 609 13.61 12.28 3.71
C TYR A 609 13.92 12.39 5.21
N ALA A 610 14.39 11.30 5.83
CA ALA A 610 14.79 11.29 7.24
C ALA A 610 15.98 12.23 7.52
N PHE A 611 16.92 12.35 6.58
CA PHE A 611 18.02 13.31 6.66
C PHE A 611 17.54 14.77 6.54
N LEU A 612 16.67 15.07 5.57
CA LEU A 612 16.17 16.42 5.33
C LEU A 612 15.28 16.95 6.47
N ASN A 613 14.51 16.09 7.11
CA ASN A 613 13.66 16.47 8.25
C ASN A 613 14.37 16.40 9.61
N GLY A 614 15.68 16.08 9.62
CA GLY A 614 16.49 16.04 10.84
C GLY A 614 16.30 14.79 11.73
N THR A 615 15.51 13.81 11.30
CA THR A 615 15.34 12.53 12.02
C THR A 615 16.64 11.73 12.05
N LEU A 616 17.42 11.77 10.97
CA LEU A 616 18.76 11.22 10.89
C LEU A 616 19.81 12.34 10.81
N ASN A 617 20.85 12.26 11.64
CA ASN A 617 22.05 13.05 11.42
C ASN A 617 22.89 12.47 10.28
N VAL A 618 23.89 13.25 9.82
CA VAL A 618 24.70 12.86 8.66
C VAL A 618 25.48 11.55 8.86
N ILE A 619 25.96 11.24 10.06
CA ILE A 619 26.71 10.00 10.35
C ILE A 619 25.78 8.79 10.21
N HIS A 620 24.58 8.82 10.78
CA HIS A 620 23.61 7.75 10.64
C HIS A 620 23.10 7.61 9.19
N THR A 621 22.93 8.73 8.49
CA THR A 621 22.57 8.73 7.05
C THR A 621 23.63 8.02 6.22
N MET A 622 24.93 8.33 6.42
CA MET A 622 26.02 7.67 5.71
C MET A 622 26.06 6.16 6.01
N LYS A 623 25.81 5.76 7.26
CA LYS A 623 25.74 4.36 7.66
C LYS A 623 24.57 3.65 6.97
N ALA A 624 23.36 4.25 7.00
CA ALA A 624 22.16 3.69 6.34
C ALA A 624 22.38 3.50 4.82
N LEU A 625 22.96 4.48 4.14
CA LEU A 625 23.31 4.39 2.72
C LEU A 625 24.36 3.30 2.45
N THR A 626 25.31 3.10 3.37
CA THR A 626 26.32 2.03 3.24
C THR A 626 25.71 0.65 3.43
N GLU A 627 24.84 0.47 4.42
CA GLU A 627 24.12 -0.79 4.62
C GLU A 627 23.21 -1.12 3.42
N LEU A 628 22.54 -0.10 2.85
CA LEU A 628 21.77 -0.26 1.62
C LEU A 628 22.67 -0.74 0.46
N ALA A 629 23.82 -0.12 0.27
CA ALA A 629 24.77 -0.52 -0.76
C ALA A 629 25.27 -1.95 -0.56
N LYS A 630 25.67 -2.31 0.66
CA LYS A 630 26.12 -3.67 1.00
C LYS A 630 25.06 -4.72 0.72
N GLY A 631 23.81 -4.52 1.18
CA GLY A 631 22.70 -5.44 0.95
C GLY A 631 22.34 -5.58 -0.54
N THR A 632 22.45 -4.47 -1.30
CA THR A 632 22.21 -4.48 -2.74
C THR A 632 23.31 -5.26 -3.50
N ILE A 633 24.59 -5.09 -3.13
CA ILE A 633 25.70 -5.86 -3.72
C ILE A 633 25.53 -7.35 -3.42
N GLN A 634 25.25 -7.72 -2.16
CA GLN A 634 25.07 -9.11 -1.76
C GLN A 634 23.95 -9.77 -2.56
N PHE A 635 22.79 -9.12 -2.67
CA PHE A 635 21.69 -9.64 -3.49
C PHE A 635 22.09 -9.80 -4.97
N ALA A 636 22.77 -8.81 -5.55
CA ALA A 636 23.21 -8.86 -6.95
C ALA A 636 24.19 -10.03 -7.19
N VAL A 637 25.08 -10.29 -6.24
CA VAL A 637 25.99 -11.45 -6.29
C VAL A 637 25.21 -12.76 -6.20
N ASP A 638 24.27 -12.89 -5.26
CA ASP A 638 23.42 -14.10 -5.12
C ASP A 638 22.67 -14.42 -6.42
N ALA A 639 22.00 -13.40 -6.98
CA ALA A 639 21.21 -13.54 -8.21
C ALA A 639 22.04 -14.01 -9.42
N VAL A 640 23.34 -13.65 -9.43
CA VAL A 640 24.28 -14.04 -10.49
C VAL A 640 24.94 -15.38 -10.19
N TYR A 641 25.28 -15.66 -8.92
CA TYR A 641 26.01 -16.85 -8.48
C TYR A 641 25.28 -18.14 -8.90
N ASP A 642 24.01 -18.23 -8.66
CA ASP A 642 23.19 -19.39 -9.02
C ASP A 642 23.19 -19.67 -10.53
N GLN A 643 23.12 -18.62 -11.35
CA GLN A 643 23.13 -18.73 -12.82
C GLN A 643 24.48 -19.22 -13.36
N VAL A 644 25.57 -18.73 -12.79
CA VAL A 644 26.94 -19.14 -13.21
C VAL A 644 27.23 -20.57 -12.73
N THR A 645 26.82 -20.90 -11.50
CA THR A 645 26.96 -22.25 -10.93
C THR A 645 26.15 -23.29 -11.74
N ALA A 646 24.92 -22.96 -12.13
CA ALA A 646 24.10 -23.84 -12.97
C ALA A 646 24.77 -24.19 -14.30
N ARG A 647 25.60 -23.29 -14.84
CA ARG A 647 26.28 -23.47 -16.14
C ARG A 647 27.65 -24.16 -16.05
N TYR A 648 28.42 -23.85 -15.00
CA TYR A 648 29.85 -24.26 -14.92
C TYR A 648 30.13 -25.18 -13.73
N GLY A 649 29.18 -25.43 -12.85
CA GLY A 649 29.39 -26.11 -11.57
C GLY A 649 29.88 -25.16 -10.48
N ARG A 650 30.11 -25.68 -9.28
CA ARG A 650 30.59 -24.93 -8.13
C ARG A 650 32.13 -24.80 -8.19
N PRO A 651 32.71 -23.64 -7.84
CA PRO A 651 34.14 -23.50 -7.74
C PRO A 651 34.64 -24.35 -6.55
N VAL A 652 35.68 -25.13 -6.75
CA VAL A 652 36.27 -25.95 -5.68
C VAL A 652 37.76 -25.67 -5.53
N THR A 653 38.26 -25.81 -4.31
CA THR A 653 39.66 -25.70 -3.91
C THR A 653 40.45 -26.94 -4.31
N ALA A 654 41.75 -26.90 -4.18
CA ALA A 654 42.61 -28.04 -4.51
C ALA A 654 42.29 -29.29 -3.68
N ASP A 655 41.79 -29.14 -2.46
CA ASP A 655 41.37 -30.21 -1.56
C ASP A 655 39.90 -30.65 -1.73
N GLY A 656 39.18 -30.07 -2.72
CA GLY A 656 37.83 -30.47 -3.10
C GLY A 656 36.68 -29.80 -2.30
N ARG A 657 37.01 -28.84 -1.45
CA ARG A 657 35.98 -28.01 -0.75
C ARG A 657 35.43 -26.93 -1.70
N ILE A 658 34.26 -26.41 -1.42
CA ILE A 658 33.75 -25.25 -2.15
C ILE A 658 34.67 -24.06 -1.88
N CYS A 659 35.16 -23.43 -2.95
CA CYS A 659 35.99 -22.24 -2.88
C CYS A 659 35.13 -21.02 -2.55
N ASP A 660 35.41 -20.39 -1.41
CA ASP A 660 34.70 -19.21 -0.94
C ASP A 660 35.22 -17.91 -1.60
N PHE A 661 34.50 -16.84 -1.46
CA PHE A 661 34.85 -15.52 -1.99
C PHE A 661 34.47 -14.38 -1.03
N LEU A 662 35.14 -13.26 -1.20
CA LEU A 662 34.92 -12.05 -0.43
C LEU A 662 34.81 -10.83 -1.35
N VAL A 663 33.70 -10.09 -1.23
CA VAL A 663 33.59 -8.75 -1.80
C VAL A 663 34.05 -7.76 -0.74
N VAL A 664 35.07 -6.98 -1.04
CA VAL A 664 35.60 -5.96 -0.15
C VAL A 664 35.18 -4.57 -0.64
N GLY A 665 34.46 -3.83 0.19
CA GLY A 665 34.19 -2.43 -0.03
C GLY A 665 35.43 -1.59 0.31
N MET A 666 35.75 -0.67 -0.56
CA MET A 666 36.85 0.29 -0.42
C MET A 666 36.31 1.71 -0.25
N GLY A 667 37.18 2.64 0.07
CA GLY A 667 36.87 4.07 0.13
C GLY A 667 35.64 4.39 1.01
N LYS A 668 34.62 5.06 0.47
CA LYS A 668 33.39 5.40 1.23
C LYS A 668 32.55 4.17 1.62
N LEU A 669 32.49 3.17 0.76
CA LEU A 669 31.77 1.92 1.04
C LEU A 669 32.40 1.15 2.19
N GLY A 670 33.73 1.00 2.13
CA GLY A 670 34.49 0.27 3.15
C GLY A 670 34.54 0.98 4.51
N SER A 671 34.49 2.31 4.51
CA SER A 671 34.54 3.12 5.74
C SER A 671 33.16 3.46 6.32
N TYR A 672 32.06 2.96 5.78
CA TYR A 672 30.69 3.30 6.21
C TYR A 672 30.36 4.81 6.05
N GLU A 673 30.86 5.42 4.99
CA GLU A 673 30.78 6.86 4.73
C GLU A 673 30.10 7.19 3.39
N MET A 674 29.20 6.31 2.92
CA MET A 674 28.47 6.55 1.66
C MET A 674 27.63 7.82 1.73
N SER A 675 27.64 8.59 0.66
CA SER A 675 26.78 9.76 0.45
C SER A 675 25.78 9.48 -0.67
N PHE A 676 24.72 10.26 -0.78
CA PHE A 676 23.80 10.15 -1.93
C PHE A 676 24.58 10.23 -3.25
N GLY A 677 24.21 9.39 -4.22
CA GLY A 677 24.87 9.34 -5.53
C GLY A 677 26.35 8.97 -5.52
N SER A 678 26.86 8.28 -4.49
CA SER A 678 28.24 7.77 -4.46
C SER A 678 28.43 6.57 -5.37
N ASP A 679 29.57 6.50 -6.05
CA ASP A 679 30.02 5.30 -6.72
C ASP A 679 30.46 4.24 -5.69
N LEU A 680 30.50 2.96 -6.08
CA LEU A 680 30.96 1.85 -5.24
C LEU A 680 32.38 1.47 -5.64
N ASP A 681 33.31 1.68 -4.73
CA ASP A 681 34.69 1.19 -4.86
C ASP A 681 34.74 -0.25 -4.29
N ILE A 682 34.94 -1.26 -5.12
CA ILE A 682 34.99 -2.67 -4.70
C ILE A 682 36.19 -3.41 -5.27
N ILE A 683 36.66 -4.39 -4.49
CA ILE A 683 37.58 -5.43 -4.97
C ILE A 683 36.99 -6.82 -4.67
N PHE A 684 37.31 -7.80 -5.46
CA PHE A 684 36.76 -9.14 -5.36
C PHE A 684 37.91 -10.14 -5.13
N LEU A 685 37.84 -10.82 -3.99
CA LEU A 685 38.82 -11.81 -3.57
C LEU A 685 38.16 -13.19 -3.54
N TYR A 686 38.94 -14.24 -3.83
CA TYR A 686 38.50 -15.62 -3.69
C TYR A 686 39.57 -16.42 -2.97
N GLU A 687 39.16 -17.53 -2.36
CA GLU A 687 39.98 -18.31 -1.43
C GLU A 687 41.31 -18.76 -2.08
N GLU A 688 41.23 -19.55 -3.14
CA GLU A 688 42.43 -20.03 -3.83
C GLU A 688 42.15 -20.50 -5.26
N ASN A 689 43.22 -20.76 -6.02
CA ASN A 689 43.13 -21.28 -7.37
C ASN A 689 42.61 -22.73 -7.37
N GLY A 690 41.73 -23.03 -8.31
CA GLY A 690 41.12 -24.35 -8.50
C GLY A 690 40.26 -24.35 -9.75
N ARG A 691 39.33 -25.29 -9.86
CA ARG A 691 38.44 -25.43 -11.00
C ARG A 691 37.03 -25.79 -10.52
N THR A 692 36.03 -25.47 -11.32
CA THR A 692 34.64 -25.85 -11.02
C THR A 692 34.39 -27.36 -11.23
N ASP A 693 33.46 -27.93 -10.48
CA ASP A 693 33.08 -29.37 -10.48
C ASP A 693 32.08 -29.76 -11.58
N GLY A 694 31.65 -28.81 -12.41
CA GLY A 694 30.66 -29.06 -13.46
C GLY A 694 31.21 -29.68 -14.74
N LYS A 695 30.31 -30.11 -15.63
CA LYS A 695 30.70 -30.67 -16.96
C LYS A 695 31.46 -29.66 -17.82
N ASN A 696 31.17 -28.39 -17.71
CA ASN A 696 31.85 -27.28 -18.39
C ASN A 696 32.85 -26.59 -17.46
N SER A 697 33.76 -27.38 -16.88
CA SER A 697 34.68 -26.89 -15.85
C SER A 697 35.58 -25.77 -16.36
N ILE A 698 35.66 -24.69 -15.60
CA ILE A 698 36.50 -23.51 -15.77
C ILE A 698 37.35 -23.28 -14.52
N THR A 699 38.38 -22.44 -14.61
CA THR A 699 39.18 -22.07 -13.42
C THR A 699 38.35 -21.21 -12.44
N ASN A 700 38.70 -21.25 -11.14
CA ASN A 700 38.07 -20.41 -10.13
C ASN A 700 38.19 -18.91 -10.49
N MET A 701 39.36 -18.50 -11.02
CA MET A 701 39.54 -17.12 -11.50
C MET A 701 38.55 -16.76 -12.61
N GLU A 702 38.37 -17.64 -13.61
CA GLU A 702 37.37 -17.39 -14.67
C GLU A 702 35.93 -17.39 -14.13
N PHE A 703 35.64 -18.30 -13.18
CA PHE A 703 34.33 -18.39 -12.56
C PHE A 703 33.97 -17.08 -11.83
N PHE A 704 34.84 -16.63 -10.93
CA PHE A 704 34.59 -15.40 -10.16
C PHE A 704 34.71 -14.13 -11.01
N THR A 705 35.52 -14.14 -12.08
CA THR A 705 35.51 -13.04 -13.07
C THR A 705 34.14 -12.90 -13.72
N LYS A 706 33.50 -14.03 -14.09
CA LYS A 706 32.13 -14.01 -14.64
C LYS A 706 31.09 -13.52 -13.62
N ILE A 707 31.24 -13.95 -12.36
CA ILE A 707 30.37 -13.45 -11.27
C ILE A 707 30.49 -11.92 -11.19
N LEU A 708 31.70 -11.39 -11.04
CA LEU A 708 31.90 -9.96 -10.88
C LEU A 708 31.44 -9.15 -12.11
N GLN A 709 31.73 -9.60 -13.32
CA GLN A 709 31.30 -8.94 -14.56
C GLN A 709 29.77 -8.83 -14.64
N ARG A 710 29.05 -9.92 -14.32
CA ARG A 710 27.60 -9.93 -14.33
C ARG A 710 27.00 -9.11 -13.18
N THR A 711 27.63 -9.14 -12.00
CA THR A 711 27.25 -8.29 -10.86
C THR A 711 27.39 -6.82 -11.22
N ILE A 712 28.52 -6.43 -11.85
CA ILE A 712 28.70 -5.06 -12.36
C ILE A 712 27.60 -4.71 -13.36
N SER A 713 27.31 -5.61 -14.30
CA SER A 713 26.22 -5.40 -15.27
C SER A 713 24.85 -5.25 -14.57
N PHE A 714 24.53 -6.10 -13.60
CA PHE A 714 23.29 -6.02 -12.83
C PHE A 714 23.12 -4.67 -12.13
N LEU A 715 24.19 -4.16 -11.50
CA LEU A 715 24.17 -2.92 -10.72
C LEU A 715 24.20 -1.66 -11.60
N SER A 716 24.91 -1.68 -12.75
CA SER A 716 25.18 -0.49 -13.56
C SER A 716 24.43 -0.41 -14.88
N SER A 717 23.72 -1.46 -15.32
CA SER A 717 22.90 -1.40 -16.54
C SER A 717 21.75 -0.43 -16.40
N TYR A 718 21.47 0.33 -17.45
CA TYR A 718 20.36 1.28 -17.51
C TYR A 718 19.03 0.55 -17.77
N THR A 719 18.02 0.84 -16.96
CA THR A 719 16.64 0.41 -17.18
C THR A 719 15.69 1.61 -17.09
N THR A 720 14.39 1.41 -17.22
CA THR A 720 13.38 2.47 -17.08
C THR A 720 13.45 3.13 -15.69
N ASN A 721 13.84 2.38 -14.66
CA ASN A 721 14.07 2.89 -13.30
C ASN A 721 15.49 3.40 -13.04
N GLY A 722 16.34 3.55 -14.07
CA GLY A 722 17.71 4.02 -13.97
C GLY A 722 18.73 2.93 -13.63
N ILE A 723 19.79 3.30 -12.92
CA ILE A 723 20.85 2.37 -12.44
C ILE A 723 20.80 2.27 -10.92
N LEU A 724 21.32 1.16 -10.37
CA LEU A 724 21.51 1.05 -8.91
C LEU A 724 22.76 1.85 -8.49
N TYR A 725 23.92 1.44 -8.99
CA TYR A 725 25.21 2.06 -8.67
C TYR A 725 26.17 2.04 -9.85
N LYS A 726 27.06 3.00 -9.90
CA LYS A 726 28.30 2.92 -10.69
C LYS A 726 29.36 2.19 -9.90
N ILE A 727 30.10 1.30 -10.53
CA ILE A 727 31.11 0.45 -9.89
C ILE A 727 32.50 0.86 -10.33
N ASP A 728 33.39 1.07 -9.36
CA ASP A 728 34.85 1.29 -9.58
C ASP A 728 35.61 0.12 -8.97
N THR A 729 36.41 -0.54 -9.80
CA THR A 729 37.28 -1.67 -9.40
C THR A 729 38.77 -1.33 -9.48
N ARG A 730 39.15 -0.05 -9.70
CA ARG A 730 40.55 0.37 -9.92
C ARG A 730 41.44 0.31 -8.69
N LEU A 731 40.86 0.17 -7.49
CA LEU A 731 41.62 -0.01 -6.25
C LEU A 731 42.12 -1.46 -6.02
N ARG A 732 41.89 -2.37 -6.99
CA ARG A 732 42.43 -3.73 -6.96
C ARG A 732 43.93 -3.74 -7.18
N PRO A 733 44.69 -4.82 -6.79
CA PRO A 733 46.12 -4.98 -7.04
C PRO A 733 46.51 -4.66 -8.48
N SER A 734 47.54 -3.88 -8.66
CA SER A 734 48.03 -3.36 -9.96
C SER A 734 47.00 -2.49 -10.74
N GLY A 735 45.94 -2.01 -10.09
CA GLY A 735 44.97 -1.11 -10.69
C GLY A 735 44.28 -1.65 -11.94
N SER A 736 44.17 -0.82 -12.98
CA SER A 736 43.55 -1.21 -14.26
C SER A 736 44.32 -2.31 -15.02
N SER A 737 45.61 -2.52 -14.74
CA SER A 737 46.43 -3.52 -15.36
C SER A 737 46.32 -4.92 -14.70
N GLY A 738 45.77 -5.00 -13.46
CA GLY A 738 45.62 -6.24 -12.72
C GLY A 738 44.36 -7.02 -13.10
N THR A 739 44.33 -8.30 -12.68
CA THR A 739 43.15 -9.16 -12.84
C THR A 739 41.94 -8.60 -12.13
N LEU A 740 40.79 -8.86 -12.68
CA LEU A 740 39.52 -8.31 -12.13
C LEU A 740 39.15 -8.91 -10.76
N VAL A 741 39.57 -10.17 -10.53
CA VAL A 741 39.44 -10.90 -9.27
C VAL A 741 40.81 -11.42 -8.86
N THR A 742 41.09 -11.54 -7.56
CA THR A 742 42.40 -11.90 -7.05
C THR A 742 42.26 -13.00 -5.98
N ALA A 743 43.09 -14.04 -6.06
CA ALA A 743 43.17 -15.03 -4.99
C ALA A 743 43.73 -14.41 -3.71
N LEU A 744 43.18 -14.77 -2.55
CA LEU A 744 43.56 -14.14 -1.27
C LEU A 744 45.04 -14.28 -0.91
N PRO A 745 45.74 -15.42 -1.19
CA PRO A 745 47.20 -15.52 -1.01
C PRO A 745 47.98 -14.53 -1.91
N ALA A 746 47.55 -14.36 -3.17
CA ALA A 746 48.21 -13.40 -4.09
C ALA A 746 47.93 -11.96 -3.67
N PHE A 747 46.75 -11.67 -3.15
CA PHE A 747 46.42 -10.37 -2.56
C PHE A 747 47.34 -10.04 -1.38
N ARG A 748 47.55 -10.99 -0.47
CA ARG A 748 48.45 -10.84 0.68
C ARG A 748 49.88 -10.58 0.22
N GLU A 749 50.37 -11.36 -0.73
CA GLU A 749 51.73 -11.19 -1.27
C GLU A 749 51.92 -9.79 -1.87
N TYR A 750 50.97 -9.33 -2.71
CA TYR A 750 51.01 -7.99 -3.29
C TYR A 750 51.02 -6.89 -2.21
N GLN A 751 50.17 -6.98 -1.21
CA GLN A 751 50.06 -5.97 -0.17
C GLN A 751 51.33 -5.90 0.71
N LEU A 752 52.02 -6.98 0.90
CA LEU A 752 53.26 -7.03 1.68
C LEU A 752 54.48 -6.55 0.93
N LYS A 753 54.53 -6.82 -0.40
CA LYS A 753 55.76 -6.59 -1.19
C LYS A 753 55.72 -5.38 -2.12
N ASP A 754 54.56 -5.20 -2.79
CA ASP A 754 54.48 -4.30 -3.94
C ASP A 754 53.57 -3.08 -3.69
N ALA A 755 52.71 -3.12 -2.66
CA ALA A 755 51.73 -2.05 -2.39
C ALA A 755 52.43 -0.75 -1.93
N MET A 756 52.08 0.35 -2.58
CA MET A 756 52.56 1.68 -2.24
C MET A 756 51.82 2.23 -0.99
N THR A 757 52.38 3.27 -0.37
CA THR A 757 51.82 3.91 0.84
C THR A 757 50.35 4.37 0.64
N TRP A 758 49.99 4.90 -0.52
CA TRP A 758 48.61 5.31 -0.81
C TRP A 758 47.65 4.10 -0.92
N GLU A 759 48.09 2.94 -1.34
CA GLU A 759 47.31 1.70 -1.37
C GLU A 759 47.05 1.20 0.06
N LYS A 760 48.04 1.36 0.95
CA LYS A 760 47.85 1.10 2.40
C LYS A 760 46.82 2.04 3.03
N GLN A 761 46.81 3.33 2.65
CA GLN A 761 45.77 4.27 3.07
C GLN A 761 44.38 3.81 2.56
N ALA A 762 44.29 3.38 1.29
CA ALA A 762 43.05 2.88 0.73
C ALA A 762 42.58 1.58 1.45
N LEU A 763 43.48 0.65 1.75
CA LEU A 763 43.21 -0.58 2.48
C LEU A 763 42.76 -0.30 3.93
N ALA A 764 43.29 0.73 4.59
CA ALA A 764 42.85 1.11 5.93
C ALA A 764 41.33 1.42 5.97
N ARG A 765 40.78 1.94 4.87
CA ARG A 765 39.33 2.27 4.71
C ARG A 765 38.54 1.14 4.04
N SER A 766 38.93 -0.09 4.23
CA SER A 766 38.25 -1.25 3.63
C SER A 766 37.49 -2.07 4.66
N SER A 767 36.38 -2.67 4.25
CA SER A 767 35.65 -3.66 5.03
C SER A 767 34.93 -4.67 4.13
N ALA A 768 34.66 -5.87 4.65
CA ALA A 768 33.88 -6.87 3.95
C ALA A 768 32.46 -6.39 3.66
N VAL A 769 31.94 -6.74 2.48
CA VAL A 769 30.55 -6.56 2.09
C VAL A 769 29.74 -7.78 2.51
N ASN A 770 30.16 -9.00 2.13
CA ASN A 770 29.59 -10.27 2.57
C ASN A 770 30.32 -10.77 3.83
N THR A 771 29.87 -10.27 4.98
CA THR A 771 30.51 -10.58 6.30
C THR A 771 30.29 -12.01 6.77
N ASP A 772 29.42 -12.78 6.11
CA ASP A 772 29.14 -14.19 6.31
C ASP A 772 30.19 -15.12 5.64
N SER A 773 31.06 -14.57 4.78
CA SER A 773 32.18 -15.34 4.18
C SER A 773 33.19 -15.77 5.22
N SER A 774 33.64 -17.02 5.13
CA SER A 774 34.73 -17.57 5.94
C SER A 774 36.09 -16.84 5.73
N LEU A 775 36.19 -16.10 4.62
CA LEU A 775 37.40 -15.34 4.29
C LEU A 775 37.49 -13.98 5.00
N ASN A 776 36.45 -13.54 5.67
CA ASN A 776 36.43 -12.23 6.33
C ASN A 776 37.50 -12.13 7.43
N ASP A 777 37.62 -13.15 8.26
CA ASP A 777 38.62 -13.17 9.32
C ASP A 777 40.03 -13.20 8.75
N TRP A 778 40.29 -14.05 7.75
CA TRP A 778 41.57 -14.11 7.06
C TRP A 778 41.93 -12.79 6.36
N PHE A 779 40.95 -12.12 5.73
CA PHE A 779 41.15 -10.79 5.16
C PHE A 779 41.57 -9.76 6.24
N ASN A 780 40.89 -9.78 7.41
CA ASN A 780 41.22 -8.89 8.52
C ASN A 780 42.62 -9.18 9.12
N GLU A 781 43.02 -10.44 9.16
CA GLU A 781 44.40 -10.83 9.54
C GLU A 781 45.44 -10.26 8.57
N ILE A 782 45.20 -10.42 7.23
CA ILE A 782 46.06 -9.86 6.19
C ILE A 782 46.11 -8.32 6.30
N LYS A 783 44.97 -7.68 6.47
CA LYS A 783 44.89 -6.24 6.65
C LYS A 783 45.71 -5.76 7.86
N THR A 784 45.60 -6.50 8.96
CA THR A 784 46.34 -6.22 10.19
C THR A 784 47.84 -6.39 9.98
N GLU A 785 48.26 -7.48 9.36
CA GLU A 785 49.67 -7.77 9.05
C GLU A 785 50.27 -6.69 8.13
N CYS A 786 49.53 -6.27 7.09
CA CYS A 786 50.05 -5.33 6.09
C CYS A 786 50.09 -3.87 6.58
N LEU A 787 49.14 -3.49 7.44
CA LEU A 787 48.99 -2.09 7.86
C LEU A 787 49.59 -1.81 9.24
N PHE A 788 49.55 -2.78 10.16
CA PHE A 788 49.75 -2.51 11.59
C PHE A 788 50.83 -3.40 12.21
N SER A 789 51.64 -4.10 11.40
CA SER A 789 52.79 -4.87 11.91
C SER A 789 53.95 -3.99 12.43
N SER A 790 54.03 -2.76 11.94
CA SER A 790 55.00 -1.75 12.34
C SER A 790 54.46 -0.34 12.16
N PRO A 791 54.91 0.64 12.93
CA PRO A 791 54.46 2.03 12.77
C PRO A 791 54.89 2.60 11.40
N LEU A 792 54.06 3.53 10.89
CA LEU A 792 54.41 4.29 9.70
C LEU A 792 55.69 5.12 9.95
N GLY A 793 56.73 4.88 9.18
CA GLY A 793 58.00 5.63 9.29
C GLY A 793 57.86 7.09 8.78
N LYS A 794 58.84 7.92 9.13
CA LYS A 794 58.87 9.33 8.70
C LYS A 794 58.82 9.50 7.17
N GLU A 795 59.44 8.62 6.40
CA GLU A 795 59.37 8.65 4.92
C GLU A 795 57.91 8.40 4.44
N GLY A 796 57.19 7.45 5.03
CA GLY A 796 55.79 7.23 4.72
C GLY A 796 54.89 8.45 5.07
N ILE A 797 55.15 9.12 6.19
CA ILE A 797 54.42 10.37 6.54
C ILE A 797 54.66 11.45 5.47
N LYS A 798 55.90 11.56 4.98
CA LYS A 798 56.29 12.50 3.91
C LYS A 798 55.58 12.17 2.59
N GLU A 799 55.57 10.88 2.19
CA GLU A 799 54.86 10.41 1.00
C GLU A 799 53.36 10.75 1.04
N ILE A 800 52.74 10.52 2.17
CA ILE A 800 51.32 10.88 2.37
C ILE A 800 51.11 12.39 2.17
N LYS A 801 51.97 13.22 2.74
CA LYS A 801 51.91 14.69 2.59
C LYS A 801 52.11 15.13 1.14
N GLU A 802 53.08 14.55 0.44
CA GLU A 802 53.37 14.81 -0.98
C GLU A 802 52.22 14.36 -1.87
N MET A 803 51.66 13.20 -1.63
CA MET A 803 50.49 12.70 -2.34
C MET A 803 49.28 13.65 -2.17
N ARG A 804 49.04 14.14 -0.94
CA ARG A 804 47.98 15.10 -0.68
C ARG A 804 48.19 16.41 -1.45
N ALA A 805 49.39 16.93 -1.48
CA ALA A 805 49.76 18.13 -2.25
C ALA A 805 49.57 17.94 -3.77
N ARG A 806 49.91 16.77 -4.29
CA ARG A 806 49.68 16.38 -5.70
C ARG A 806 48.19 16.34 -6.04
N ILE A 807 47.38 15.68 -5.22
CA ILE A 807 45.91 15.62 -5.42
C ILE A 807 45.30 17.02 -5.39
N GLU A 808 45.74 17.91 -4.48
CA GLU A 808 45.27 19.27 -4.42
C GLU A 808 45.60 20.03 -5.71
N THR A 809 46.80 19.87 -6.24
CA THR A 809 47.23 20.53 -7.48
C THR A 809 46.43 20.02 -8.69
N GLU A 810 46.27 18.70 -8.81
CA GLU A 810 45.64 18.09 -9.98
C GLU A 810 44.11 18.17 -9.98
N LYS A 811 43.45 18.03 -8.82
CA LYS A 811 41.99 17.95 -8.69
C LYS A 811 41.37 19.12 -7.97
N GLY A 812 42.08 19.76 -7.04
CA GLY A 812 41.61 20.84 -6.20
C GLY A 812 41.83 22.23 -6.77
N SER A 813 42.55 22.37 -7.89
CA SER A 813 42.90 23.65 -8.51
C SER A 813 41.97 24.04 -9.66
N PRO A 814 41.82 25.32 -9.93
CA PRO A 814 42.28 26.47 -9.14
C PRO A 814 41.45 26.68 -7.87
N PRO A 815 41.95 27.38 -6.86
CA PRO A 815 41.28 27.61 -5.56
C PRO A 815 39.86 28.19 -5.69
N GLU A 816 39.58 28.91 -6.76
CA GLU A 816 38.27 29.48 -7.10
C GLU A 816 37.18 28.46 -7.39
N LYS A 817 37.56 27.21 -7.74
CA LYS A 817 36.63 26.13 -8.00
C LYS A 817 35.99 25.55 -6.74
N ASN A 818 36.43 25.97 -5.54
CA ASN A 818 35.80 25.62 -4.25
C ASN A 818 35.46 24.11 -4.10
N ASP A 819 36.46 23.24 -4.40
CA ASP A 819 36.27 21.79 -4.24
C ASP A 819 36.26 21.41 -2.75
N ILE A 820 35.12 20.92 -2.27
CA ILE A 820 34.87 20.56 -0.87
C ILE A 820 35.77 19.38 -0.46
N LYS A 821 36.08 18.49 -1.39
CA LYS A 821 36.83 17.26 -1.13
C LYS A 821 38.34 17.46 -1.31
N ALA A 822 38.74 17.84 -2.49
CA ALA A 822 40.14 17.85 -2.88
C ALA A 822 40.84 19.24 -2.73
N GLY A 823 40.06 20.29 -2.54
CA GLY A 823 40.59 21.66 -2.41
C GLY A 823 41.39 21.88 -1.15
N TYR A 824 42.00 23.09 -1.07
CA TYR A 824 42.75 23.56 0.11
C TYR A 824 41.86 23.52 1.38
N GLY A 825 42.32 22.86 2.42
CA GLY A 825 41.57 22.69 3.66
C GLY A 825 40.27 21.86 3.47
N GLY A 826 40.18 21.06 2.40
CA GLY A 826 39.01 20.25 2.14
C GLY A 826 39.01 18.94 2.93
N MET A 827 38.03 18.10 2.65
CA MET A 827 37.76 16.86 3.38
C MET A 827 38.98 15.89 3.35
N LEU A 828 39.72 15.84 2.24
CA LEU A 828 40.92 15.02 2.15
C LEU A 828 42.02 15.41 3.13
N ASP A 829 42.12 16.64 3.58
CA ASP A 829 43.06 17.04 4.65
C ASP A 829 42.73 16.31 5.95
N ILE A 830 41.42 16.18 6.25
CA ILE A 830 40.96 15.47 7.44
C ILE A 830 41.21 13.94 7.29
N GLU A 831 40.76 13.38 6.19
CA GLU A 831 40.93 11.94 5.93
C GLU A 831 42.39 11.51 5.92
N PHE A 832 43.29 12.28 5.29
CA PHE A 832 44.72 11.99 5.25
C PHE A 832 45.39 12.13 6.63
N THR A 833 44.97 13.12 7.42
CA THR A 833 45.43 13.26 8.81
C THR A 833 45.05 12.03 9.65
N VAL A 834 43.81 11.57 9.56
CA VAL A 834 43.33 10.42 10.31
C VAL A 834 44.04 9.14 9.86
N GLN A 835 44.16 8.91 8.56
CA GLN A 835 44.80 7.73 7.99
C GLN A 835 46.31 7.71 8.33
N MET A 836 46.98 8.82 8.28
CA MET A 836 48.37 8.94 8.68
C MET A 836 48.54 8.52 10.13
N LEU A 837 47.75 9.06 11.04
CA LEU A 837 47.78 8.72 12.45
C LEU A 837 47.39 7.25 12.69
N GLN A 838 46.43 6.75 11.97
CA GLN A 838 45.97 5.37 12.06
C GLN A 838 47.07 4.40 11.69
N LEU A 839 47.80 4.65 10.61
CA LEU A 839 48.98 3.82 10.20
C LEU A 839 50.19 4.00 11.13
N LEU A 840 50.30 5.15 11.78
CA LEU A 840 51.39 5.42 12.74
C LEU A 840 51.14 4.71 14.08
N THR A 841 49.90 4.73 14.60
CA THR A 841 49.56 4.27 15.97
C THR A 841 48.86 2.92 16.04
N GLY A 842 48.34 2.42 14.94
CA GLY A 842 47.57 1.18 14.91
C GLY A 842 48.35 -0.10 15.23
N HIS A 843 49.66 -0.06 15.26
CA HIS A 843 50.51 -1.19 15.70
C HIS A 843 50.37 -1.42 17.22
N GLU A 844 50.18 -0.39 18.02
CA GLU A 844 50.02 -0.43 19.47
C GLU A 844 48.55 -0.39 19.88
N ASP A 845 47.73 0.35 19.18
CA ASP A 845 46.31 0.62 19.55
C ASP A 845 45.36 -0.03 18.54
N GLN A 846 44.69 -1.11 18.94
CA GLN A 846 43.69 -1.79 18.12
C GLN A 846 42.46 -0.97 17.86
N SER A 847 42.08 0.00 18.74
CA SER A 847 40.87 0.82 18.61
C SER A 847 40.90 1.72 17.36
N VAL A 848 42.08 2.10 16.88
CA VAL A 848 42.23 2.91 15.68
C VAL A 848 42.21 2.09 14.37
N ARG A 849 42.13 0.77 14.44
CA ARG A 849 42.10 -0.12 13.23
C ARG A 849 40.72 -0.13 12.55
N ASN A 850 39.73 0.63 13.08
CA ASN A 850 38.41 0.82 12.48
C ASN A 850 38.51 1.56 11.12
N PRO A 851 37.79 1.18 10.06
CA PRO A 851 37.84 1.87 8.77
C PRO A 851 37.14 3.25 8.77
N ASN A 852 36.29 3.54 9.76
CA ASN A 852 35.48 4.77 9.80
C ASN A 852 36.27 5.97 10.31
N THR A 853 36.35 7.04 9.50
CA THR A 853 37.14 8.26 9.81
C THR A 853 36.66 8.96 11.09
N HIS A 854 35.36 9.07 11.31
CA HIS A 854 34.78 9.71 12.50
C HIS A 854 35.15 8.96 13.77
N ASP A 855 34.98 7.63 13.79
CA ASP A 855 35.21 6.80 14.98
C ASP A 855 36.71 6.79 15.32
N VAL A 856 37.57 6.65 14.32
CA VAL A 856 39.04 6.72 14.50
C VAL A 856 39.45 8.07 15.07
N MET A 857 38.88 9.17 14.59
CA MET A 857 39.18 10.53 15.10
C MET A 857 38.85 10.67 16.57
N VAL A 858 37.73 10.11 17.01
CA VAL A 858 37.31 10.07 18.43
C VAL A 858 38.31 9.28 19.28
N HIS A 859 38.75 8.11 18.81
CA HIS A 859 39.73 7.28 19.51
C HIS A 859 41.09 7.96 19.60
N LEU A 860 41.59 8.55 18.50
CA LEU A 860 42.87 9.26 18.44
C LEU A 860 42.90 10.46 19.43
N LYS A 861 41.77 11.16 19.61
CA LYS A 861 41.59 12.22 20.60
C LYS A 861 41.72 11.68 22.00
N ASN A 862 40.97 10.60 22.30
CA ASN A 862 40.90 9.98 23.63
C ASN A 862 42.26 9.45 24.09
N GLN A 863 43.09 8.98 23.14
CA GLN A 863 44.45 8.51 23.40
C GLN A 863 45.52 9.64 23.37
N GLY A 864 45.11 10.89 23.07
CA GLY A 864 46.00 12.06 23.10
C GLY A 864 46.88 12.20 21.85
N PHE A 865 46.69 11.42 20.79
CA PHE A 865 47.37 11.53 19.53
C PHE A 865 46.98 12.79 18.75
N ILE A 866 45.74 13.23 18.89
CA ILE A 866 45.27 14.53 18.41
C ILE A 866 45.01 15.45 19.62
N LYS A 867 45.61 16.67 19.62
CA LYS A 867 45.31 17.67 20.63
C LYS A 867 43.85 18.12 20.52
N GLU A 868 43.22 18.39 21.64
CA GLU A 868 41.82 18.78 21.73
C GLU A 868 41.41 19.91 20.76
N ARG A 869 42.22 20.96 20.66
CA ARG A 869 42.05 22.06 19.69
C ARG A 869 41.97 21.57 18.24
N ASP A 870 42.87 20.66 17.85
CA ASP A 870 42.98 20.16 16.49
C ASP A 870 41.87 19.13 16.21
N TYR A 871 41.48 18.38 17.23
CA TYR A 871 40.32 17.47 17.18
C TYR A 871 39.05 18.24 16.83
N TYR A 872 38.65 19.25 17.61
CA TYR A 872 37.42 19.99 17.33
C TYR A 872 37.47 20.69 15.95
N ALA A 873 38.63 21.21 15.56
CA ALA A 873 38.81 21.80 14.23
C ALA A 873 38.59 20.79 13.09
N LEU A 874 39.04 19.55 13.23
CA LEU A 874 38.84 18.48 12.24
C LEU A 874 37.47 17.82 12.31
N HIS A 875 37.00 17.51 13.53
CA HIS A 875 35.74 16.81 13.77
C HIS A 875 34.52 17.65 13.35
N ASP A 876 34.41 18.87 13.81
CA ASP A 876 33.28 19.75 13.48
C ASP A 876 33.27 20.11 11.99
N SER A 877 34.47 20.28 11.42
CA SER A 877 34.61 20.50 9.97
C SER A 877 34.26 19.28 9.15
N TYR A 878 34.56 18.07 9.66
CA TYR A 878 34.16 16.80 9.00
C TYR A 878 32.64 16.68 8.93
N HIS A 879 31.96 16.92 10.05
CA HIS A 879 30.49 16.96 10.10
C HIS A 879 29.91 17.99 9.14
N PHE A 880 30.47 19.21 9.14
CA PHE A 880 30.04 20.26 8.22
C PHE A 880 30.22 19.85 6.76
N TYR A 881 31.36 19.32 6.37
CA TYR A 881 31.63 18.91 4.99
C TYR A 881 30.75 17.74 4.57
N ARG A 882 30.57 16.74 5.42
CA ARG A 882 29.69 15.58 5.11
C ARG A 882 28.23 16.00 4.98
N THR A 883 27.76 16.88 5.85
CA THR A 883 26.42 17.46 5.75
C THR A 883 26.28 18.24 4.44
N LEU A 884 27.20 19.16 4.16
CA LEU A 884 27.18 19.97 2.94
C LEU A 884 27.22 19.10 1.67
N GLU A 885 28.07 18.08 1.64
CA GLU A 885 28.15 17.13 0.53
C GLU A 885 26.80 16.43 0.29
N ASN A 886 26.14 15.93 1.35
CA ASN A 886 24.87 15.23 1.23
C ASN A 886 23.72 16.18 0.86
N VAL A 887 23.68 17.38 1.40
CA VAL A 887 22.70 18.42 1.05
C VAL A 887 22.79 18.79 -0.43
N LEU A 888 24.00 19.05 -0.95
CA LEU A 888 24.20 19.39 -2.37
C LEU A 888 23.83 18.22 -3.30
N ARG A 889 24.14 17.00 -2.91
CA ARG A 889 23.88 15.81 -3.71
C ARG A 889 22.40 15.45 -3.77
N ILE A 890 21.67 15.60 -2.66
CA ILE A 890 20.24 15.31 -2.61
C ILE A 890 19.42 16.40 -3.31
N TYR A 891 20.00 17.60 -3.49
CA TYR A 891 19.33 18.68 -4.21
C TYR A 891 19.13 18.31 -5.70
N GLU A 892 20.18 17.85 -6.40
CA GLU A 892 20.17 17.61 -7.85
C GLU A 892 20.50 16.14 -8.24
N ASN A 893 20.72 15.26 -7.28
CA ASN A 893 21.23 13.90 -7.51
C ASN A 893 22.53 13.87 -8.34
N THR A 894 23.46 14.77 -8.04
CA THR A 894 24.75 14.86 -8.72
C THR A 894 25.86 14.36 -7.80
N SER A 895 26.90 13.74 -8.38
CA SER A 895 28.08 13.34 -7.62
C SER A 895 29.08 14.48 -7.43
N THR A 896 28.61 15.72 -7.38
CA THR A 896 29.49 16.91 -7.26
C THR A 896 30.21 16.95 -5.91
N SER A 897 31.47 17.41 -5.95
CA SER A 897 32.27 17.76 -4.78
C SER A 897 32.60 19.28 -4.73
N ARG A 898 31.89 20.08 -5.54
CA ARG A 898 32.15 21.52 -5.65
C ARG A 898 31.01 22.31 -5.06
N LEU A 899 31.38 23.37 -4.34
CA LEU A 899 30.42 24.37 -3.90
C LEU A 899 29.86 25.08 -5.15
N PRO A 900 28.53 25.09 -5.37
CA PRO A 900 27.95 25.73 -6.55
C PRO A 900 28.18 27.23 -6.55
N ALA A 901 28.31 27.79 -7.74
CA ALA A 901 28.40 29.25 -7.93
C ALA A 901 27.00 29.91 -7.93
N ASN A 902 25.95 29.15 -8.04
CA ASN A 902 24.57 29.62 -8.07
C ASN A 902 24.15 30.03 -6.65
N GLU A 903 23.81 31.31 -6.49
CA GLU A 903 23.42 31.90 -5.22
C GLU A 903 22.14 31.29 -4.64
N GLU A 904 21.19 30.86 -5.49
CA GLU A 904 19.96 30.20 -5.06
C GLU A 904 20.26 28.85 -4.40
N ILE A 905 21.14 28.02 -5.01
CA ILE A 905 21.52 26.72 -4.45
C ILE A 905 22.31 26.91 -3.15
N LEU A 906 23.19 27.95 -3.09
CA LEU A 906 23.90 28.29 -1.86
C LEU A 906 22.94 28.74 -0.76
N ALA A 907 21.92 29.52 -1.09
CA ALA A 907 20.91 29.94 -0.14
C ALA A 907 20.11 28.76 0.42
N LYS A 908 19.65 27.84 -0.45
CA LYS A 908 18.95 26.62 -0.01
C LYS A 908 19.83 25.75 0.91
N ALA A 909 21.09 25.54 0.52
CA ALA A 909 22.04 24.81 1.37
C ALA A 909 22.31 25.54 2.70
N GLY A 910 22.43 26.86 2.66
CA GLY A 910 22.61 27.70 3.86
C GLY A 910 21.43 27.61 4.83
N MET A 911 20.20 27.61 4.32
CA MET A 911 19.00 27.43 5.16
C MET A 911 18.97 26.08 5.86
N PHE A 912 19.45 24.99 5.22
CA PHE A 912 19.61 23.71 5.89
C PHE A 912 20.50 23.79 7.13
N PHE A 913 21.49 24.71 7.15
CA PHE A 913 22.31 24.97 8.31
C PHE A 913 21.72 26.03 9.27
N CYS A 914 20.42 26.33 9.14
CA CYS A 914 19.70 27.33 9.97
C CYS A 914 20.25 28.76 9.88
N PHE A 915 20.81 29.15 8.73
CA PHE A 915 21.20 30.55 8.49
C PHE A 915 19.97 31.35 7.99
N GLU A 916 19.32 32.10 8.87
CA GLU A 916 18.08 32.81 8.58
C GLU A 916 18.31 34.09 7.72
N LYS A 917 19.41 34.80 7.95
CA LYS A 917 19.75 36.04 7.23
C LYS A 917 20.91 35.79 6.28
N ASN A 918 20.74 36.19 5.01
CA ASN A 918 21.75 36.03 3.96
C ASN A 918 22.37 34.62 3.92
N PRO A 919 21.56 33.53 3.81
CA PRO A 919 22.05 32.19 4.01
C PRO A 919 23.16 31.78 3.03
N ALA A 920 23.17 32.30 1.79
CA ALA A 920 24.24 32.07 0.82
C ALA A 920 25.59 32.66 1.26
N GLU A 921 25.59 33.90 1.74
CA GLU A 921 26.77 34.60 2.24
C GLU A 921 27.31 33.94 3.51
N CYS A 922 26.46 33.68 4.49
CA CYS A 922 26.79 32.97 5.73
C CYS A 922 27.40 31.60 5.49
N LEU A 923 26.84 30.82 4.53
CA LEU A 923 27.39 29.52 4.15
C LEU A 923 28.80 29.70 3.53
N SER A 924 28.98 30.69 2.65
CA SER A 924 30.25 30.94 2.00
C SER A 924 31.33 31.38 2.99
N GLU A 925 30.99 32.23 3.95
CA GLU A 925 31.88 32.65 5.05
C GLU A 925 32.25 31.48 5.97
N LYS A 926 31.26 30.66 6.35
CA LYS A 926 31.47 29.45 7.16
C LYS A 926 32.39 28.48 6.43
N TYR A 927 32.18 28.23 5.14
CA TYR A 927 33.02 27.38 4.32
C TYR A 927 34.47 27.93 4.25
N ALA A 928 34.64 29.20 4.03
CA ALA A 928 35.98 29.84 4.00
C ALA A 928 36.72 29.69 5.34
N TRP A 929 36.00 29.87 6.47
CA TRP A 929 36.54 29.69 7.81
C TRP A 929 36.93 28.22 8.06
N VAL A 930 36.07 27.26 7.72
CA VAL A 930 36.30 25.81 7.87
C VAL A 930 37.55 25.38 7.11
N ARG A 931 37.72 25.82 5.85
CA ARG A 931 38.91 25.50 5.04
C ARG A 931 40.21 25.93 5.73
N LYS A 932 40.26 27.14 6.25
CA LYS A 932 41.43 27.69 6.96
C LYS A 932 41.70 26.91 8.25
N SER A 933 40.65 26.56 8.99
CA SER A 933 40.75 25.85 10.25
C SER A 933 41.29 24.42 10.05
N VAL A 934 40.75 23.70 9.06
CA VAL A 934 41.17 22.33 8.70
C VAL A 934 42.64 22.32 8.25
N ARG A 935 43.05 23.22 7.33
CA ARG A 935 44.44 23.29 6.86
C ARG A 935 45.42 23.61 7.97
N ALA A 936 45.04 24.50 8.88
CA ALA A 936 45.89 24.82 10.03
C ALA A 936 46.06 23.62 10.98
N ALA A 937 44.98 22.86 11.24
CA ALA A 937 45.03 21.62 12.04
C ALA A 937 45.87 20.55 11.35
N TYR A 938 45.64 20.31 10.06
CA TYR A 938 46.43 19.39 9.22
C TYR A 938 47.92 19.66 9.32
N ASN A 939 48.31 20.91 9.10
CA ASN A 939 49.75 21.29 9.15
C ASN A 939 50.35 21.04 10.54
N ARG A 940 49.66 21.46 11.64
CA ARG A 940 50.15 21.23 13.00
C ARG A 940 50.30 19.76 13.35
N VAL A 941 49.35 18.89 12.90
CA VAL A 941 49.44 17.46 13.16
C VAL A 941 50.60 16.87 12.38
N PHE A 942 50.71 17.13 11.08
CA PHE A 942 51.86 16.62 10.28
C PHE A 942 53.21 17.10 10.80
N GLU A 943 53.35 18.39 11.15
CA GLU A 943 54.59 18.95 11.73
C GLU A 943 55.00 18.27 13.05
N ARG A 944 54.02 17.81 13.85
CA ARG A 944 54.27 17.15 15.11
C ARG A 944 54.87 15.74 14.94
N TYR A 945 54.54 15.02 13.88
CA TYR A 945 54.93 13.65 13.67
C TYR A 945 56.02 13.46 12.58
N MET A 946 56.32 14.44 11.77
CA MET A 946 57.47 14.50 10.88
C MET A 946 58.79 14.71 11.63
#